data_8be880a916ff955998d4db7b4ede8845
#
_entry.id   8be880a916ff955998d4db7b4ede8845
#
_cell.length_a   1.000
_cell.length_b   1.000
_cell.length_c   1.000
_cell.angle_alpha   90.00
_cell.angle_beta   90.00
_cell.angle_gamma   90.00
#
_symmetry.space_group_name_H-M   'P 1'
#
loop_
_entity.id
_entity.type
_entity.pdbx_description
1 polymer ?
#
loop_
_entity_poly.entity_id
_entity_poly.type
_entity_poly.pdbx_seq_one_letter_code
_entity_poly.pdbx_strand_id
1 'polypeptide(L)'
;MQYDRKITISAGSNRRAMTWKPQTMLISELWARLQTPARGTETLAEYLNMKKAQQDDLKDVGGFMAGTLSGPRRKANNVTGRDVITLDLDNIPSGGTEDVLRRVEALGCGYCIYSTRKHSPAAPRLRVLLPVDRTMTADEYEPAARKMAEYIGLELMDPTTFEVSRLMYWPSCCSDSQYVYRWQDKPLISVNGLLAQYADWQDCTAWPQVPGALSLPKLAVKQGDPEAKTGVVGAFCRTYDIYRAMDELIPGMYEAVDTMPGRYTYLGGSTTGGAVIYDNGKFLYSHHATDPCSGRLVNAFDMVRLHRFGDKDDEAQPGTPTNRLPSYKSMCELAVQDADVAALMSQERYQEAVRDFEGVEPTNEEDPANWMAKLAVNTQTGLPKATIDNVWIILEHDPLLKGKFALNQFAGRGEVLGPLPWDNRTERRFWDDNDNQGLYWYMERYHHITGNGKIDGALSLHSTAHAFNDIQDYLRGLIWDGVPRLDTLFIDYLGAVDSPYTRAVTRKSFTAAVARAMVPGTKYDTMLILSGAQGLGKSTLLDKMSRGWFNDSIRTFEGKEASELLQGVWLVEIAELDAFRRTDIARIKQFLSLRADRFRAAYGRHVKELPRCCVFFGTTNVSAYLQDRTGNRRFWPVDVGLGPVTKNVWADLPGEIDQLWAEAVVRWRTGEALFLKGDLEEAAKAKQEEHREVSTREGLITDFLERQVPEDWPSWPLDRRRMFWAGAVQGDVKLVDRDRVCALEVWCEALDGKQRDMRYSDTAEINSIIEASADWEKSANSMRFGYCGKQRGFLRRRDI
;
A
#
# COMPACT_ATOMS: atom_id res chain seq x y z
N MET A 1 -28.80 -47.84 -54.73
CA MET A 1 -29.93 -46.92 -54.54
C MET A 1 -30.24 -46.23 -55.81
N GLN A 2 -31.49 -45.96 -56.11
CA GLN A 2 -31.93 -45.24 -57.32
C GLN A 2 -31.69 -43.75 -57.19
N TYR A 3 -31.88 -43.20 -55.95
CA TYR A 3 -31.70 -41.77 -55.65
C TYR A 3 -30.42 -41.57 -54.86
N ASP A 4 -29.26 -41.87 -55.45
CA ASP A 4 -27.95 -41.85 -54.84
C ASP A 4 -27.09 -40.69 -55.30
N ARG A 5 -27.19 -39.56 -54.61
CA ARG A 5 -26.47 -38.33 -54.88
C ARG A 5 -25.10 -38.27 -54.11
N LYS A 6 -24.13 -37.60 -54.72
CA LYS A 6 -22.90 -37.26 -53.97
C LYS A 6 -23.23 -36.15 -52.99
N ILE A 7 -22.82 -36.35 -51.74
CA ILE A 7 -22.98 -35.41 -50.63
C ILE A 7 -21.62 -35.16 -50.00
N THR A 8 -21.47 -34.03 -49.31
CA THR A 8 -20.29 -33.73 -48.52
C THR A 8 -20.65 -33.71 -47.05
N ILE A 9 -19.85 -34.39 -46.23
CA ILE A 9 -19.91 -34.31 -44.80
C ILE A 9 -18.57 -33.74 -44.26
N SER A 10 -18.58 -33.03 -43.18
CA SER A 10 -17.35 -32.65 -42.45
C SER A 10 -17.24 -33.52 -41.21
N ALA A 11 -16.19 -34.41 -41.18
CA ALA A 11 -16.01 -35.41 -40.12
C ALA A 11 -14.89 -35.05 -39.12
N GLY A 12 -15.13 -35.29 -37.85
CA GLY A 12 -14.19 -35.09 -36.77
C GLY A 12 -13.98 -36.36 -35.91
N SER A 13 -12.78 -36.53 -35.37
CA SER A 13 -12.40 -37.69 -34.55
C SER A 13 -13.09 -37.73 -33.18
N ASN A 14 -13.55 -36.60 -32.69
CA ASN A 14 -14.32 -36.47 -31.44
C ASN A 14 -15.05 -35.11 -31.42
N ARG A 15 -15.92 -34.87 -30.45
CA ARG A 15 -16.69 -33.63 -30.31
C ARG A 15 -15.82 -32.36 -30.13
N ARG A 16 -14.58 -32.52 -29.65
CA ARG A 16 -13.60 -31.45 -29.39
C ARG A 16 -12.55 -31.31 -30.51
N ALA A 17 -12.74 -32.02 -31.65
CA ALA A 17 -11.77 -32.00 -32.71
C ALA A 17 -11.52 -30.56 -33.21
N MET A 18 -10.25 -30.20 -33.32
CA MET A 18 -9.80 -28.89 -33.84
C MET A 18 -9.91 -28.82 -35.36
N THR A 19 -9.94 -29.99 -36.01
CA THR A 19 -10.01 -30.08 -37.48
C THR A 19 -11.11 -31.02 -37.87
N TRP A 20 -12.02 -30.51 -38.70
CA TRP A 20 -13.12 -31.23 -39.32
C TRP A 20 -12.80 -31.34 -40.82
N LYS A 21 -12.64 -32.56 -41.30
CA LYS A 21 -12.19 -32.82 -42.67
C LYS A 21 -13.40 -33.05 -43.59
N PRO A 22 -13.51 -32.36 -44.70
CA PRO A 22 -14.57 -32.67 -45.71
C PRO A 22 -14.35 -34.04 -46.31
N GLN A 23 -15.42 -34.77 -46.47
CA GLN A 23 -15.48 -36.09 -47.09
C GLN A 23 -16.65 -36.11 -48.05
N THR A 24 -16.37 -36.23 -49.35
CA THR A 24 -17.41 -36.35 -50.35
C THR A 24 -17.66 -37.82 -50.63
N MET A 25 -18.91 -38.27 -50.55
CA MET A 25 -19.31 -39.65 -50.67
C MET A 25 -20.74 -39.76 -51.28
N LEU A 26 -21.15 -40.95 -51.69
CA LEU A 26 -22.53 -41.19 -52.03
C LEU A 26 -23.41 -41.36 -50.80
N ILE A 27 -24.70 -41.04 -50.88
CA ILE A 27 -25.64 -41.22 -49.77
C ILE A 27 -25.62 -42.68 -49.31
N SER A 28 -25.54 -43.67 -50.27
CA SER A 28 -25.42 -45.08 -49.93
C SER A 28 -24.19 -45.44 -49.11
N GLU A 29 -23.08 -44.78 -49.34
CA GLU A 29 -21.85 -44.97 -48.53
C GLU A 29 -22.01 -44.45 -47.11
N LEU A 30 -22.67 -43.30 -46.91
CA LEU A 30 -23.00 -42.81 -45.60
C LEU A 30 -23.95 -43.76 -44.84
N TRP A 31 -25.02 -44.27 -45.54
CA TRP A 31 -25.95 -45.21 -44.96
C TRP A 31 -25.27 -46.52 -44.52
N ALA A 32 -24.38 -47.07 -45.36
CA ALA A 32 -23.60 -48.25 -45.02
C ALA A 32 -22.73 -47.99 -43.76
N ARG A 33 -22.15 -46.83 -43.61
CA ARG A 33 -21.34 -46.48 -42.44
C ARG A 33 -22.20 -46.33 -41.17
N LEU A 34 -23.45 -45.92 -41.26
CA LEU A 34 -24.37 -45.77 -40.13
C LEU A 34 -25.01 -47.09 -39.71
N GLN A 35 -24.93 -48.13 -40.55
CA GLN A 35 -25.56 -49.45 -40.29
C GLN A 35 -24.97 -50.18 -39.08
N THR A 36 -23.68 -50.08 -38.89
CA THR A 36 -22.97 -50.85 -37.85
C THR A 36 -22.52 -49.88 -36.70
N PRO A 37 -23.06 -50.02 -35.49
CA PRO A 37 -22.65 -49.20 -34.33
C PRO A 37 -21.37 -49.71 -33.69
N ALA A 38 -20.58 -48.80 -33.12
CA ALA A 38 -19.53 -49.13 -32.18
C ALA A 38 -20.15 -49.58 -30.84
N ARG A 39 -19.92 -50.86 -30.43
CA ARG A 39 -20.43 -51.39 -29.17
C ARG A 39 -19.44 -51.16 -28.03
N GLY A 40 -19.92 -50.62 -26.93
CA GLY A 40 -19.19 -50.51 -25.68
C GLY A 40 -19.18 -51.84 -24.91
N THR A 41 -18.40 -51.92 -23.87
CA THR A 41 -18.31 -53.07 -22.95
C THR A 41 -19.32 -52.96 -21.79
N GLU A 42 -19.74 -51.75 -21.45
CA GLU A 42 -20.71 -51.45 -20.39
C GLU A 42 -22.15 -51.76 -20.81
N THR A 43 -22.99 -52.14 -19.86
CA THR A 43 -24.43 -52.27 -20.02
C THR A 43 -25.10 -50.86 -20.04
N LEU A 44 -26.33 -50.78 -20.56
CA LEU A 44 -27.10 -49.54 -20.54
C LEU A 44 -27.33 -49.03 -19.11
N ALA A 45 -27.62 -49.93 -18.17
CA ALA A 45 -27.83 -49.61 -16.78
C ALA A 45 -26.57 -48.98 -16.14
N GLU A 46 -25.41 -49.59 -16.37
CA GLU A 46 -24.11 -49.05 -15.91
C GLU A 46 -23.83 -47.68 -16.54
N TYR A 47 -24.02 -47.53 -17.84
CA TYR A 47 -23.83 -46.28 -18.55
C TYR A 47 -24.71 -45.13 -17.99
N LEU A 48 -26.00 -45.39 -17.71
CA LEU A 48 -26.92 -44.40 -17.17
C LEU A 48 -26.58 -43.98 -15.76
N ASN A 49 -25.94 -44.84 -14.97
CA ASN A 49 -25.47 -44.54 -13.61
C ASN A 49 -24.14 -43.77 -13.57
N MET A 50 -23.42 -43.63 -14.67
CA MET A 50 -22.15 -42.90 -14.74
C MET A 50 -22.37 -41.39 -14.65
N LYS A 51 -21.34 -40.67 -14.21
CA LYS A 51 -21.33 -39.20 -14.26
C LYS A 51 -21.46 -38.72 -15.71
N LYS A 52 -22.13 -37.58 -15.92
CA LYS A 52 -22.40 -37.00 -17.23
C LYS A 52 -21.15 -36.90 -18.14
N ALA A 53 -20.00 -36.48 -17.57
CA ALA A 53 -18.74 -36.40 -18.30
C ALA A 53 -18.28 -37.76 -18.85
N GLN A 54 -18.38 -38.82 -18.07
CA GLN A 54 -18.03 -40.18 -18.49
C GLN A 54 -18.99 -40.70 -19.58
N GLN A 55 -20.30 -40.42 -19.43
CA GLN A 55 -21.29 -40.75 -20.48
C GLN A 55 -20.97 -40.04 -21.78
N ASP A 56 -20.56 -38.75 -21.68
CA ASP A 56 -20.25 -37.93 -22.85
C ASP A 56 -18.97 -38.40 -23.54
N ASP A 57 -17.98 -38.90 -22.80
CA ASP A 57 -16.75 -39.44 -23.38
C ASP A 57 -16.97 -40.82 -24.04
N LEU A 58 -17.79 -41.69 -23.44
CA LEU A 58 -18.10 -43.00 -24.00
C LEU A 58 -18.96 -42.96 -25.27
N LYS A 59 -19.85 -41.95 -25.40
CA LYS A 59 -20.62 -41.76 -26.63
C LYS A 59 -19.84 -41.13 -27.77
N ASP A 60 -18.69 -40.49 -27.43
CA ASP A 60 -17.89 -39.71 -28.37
C ASP A 60 -16.93 -40.60 -29.18
N VAL A 61 -17.47 -41.37 -30.07
CA VAL A 61 -16.74 -42.18 -31.05
C VAL A 61 -16.43 -41.41 -32.36
N GLY A 62 -16.36 -40.06 -32.24
CA GLY A 62 -16.29 -39.16 -33.39
C GLY A 62 -17.68 -38.88 -33.98
N GLY A 63 -17.72 -38.08 -35.06
CA GLY A 63 -18.98 -37.70 -35.66
C GLY A 63 -18.79 -36.87 -36.91
N PHE A 64 -19.93 -36.39 -37.45
CA PHE A 64 -19.93 -35.59 -38.63
C PHE A 64 -20.98 -34.45 -38.55
N MET A 65 -20.77 -33.42 -39.33
CA MET A 65 -21.75 -32.42 -39.72
C MET A 65 -22.03 -32.68 -41.20
N ALA A 66 -23.30 -32.83 -41.57
CA ALA A 66 -23.70 -33.21 -42.94
C ALA A 66 -23.69 -31.99 -43.89
N GLY A 67 -22.48 -31.52 -44.22
CA GLY A 67 -22.26 -30.35 -45.07
C GLY A 67 -20.79 -29.91 -45.08
N THR A 68 -20.54 -28.74 -45.63
CA THR A 68 -19.23 -28.14 -45.86
C THR A 68 -18.93 -27.00 -44.89
N LEU A 69 -17.65 -26.82 -44.59
CA LEU A 69 -17.14 -25.74 -43.75
C LEU A 69 -16.10 -24.90 -44.52
N SER A 70 -16.09 -23.60 -44.33
CA SER A 70 -15.10 -22.68 -44.89
C SER A 70 -13.71 -22.79 -44.24
N GLY A 71 -13.62 -23.44 -43.06
CA GLY A 71 -12.38 -23.62 -42.30
C GLY A 71 -12.35 -24.92 -41.52
N PRO A 72 -11.30 -25.19 -40.78
CA PRO A 72 -11.14 -26.48 -40.09
C PRO A 72 -12.08 -26.63 -38.88
N ARG A 73 -12.73 -25.59 -38.43
CA ARG A 73 -13.54 -25.56 -37.19
C ARG A 73 -15.02 -25.73 -37.50
N ARG A 74 -15.69 -26.57 -36.70
CA ARG A 74 -17.15 -26.72 -36.73
C ARG A 74 -17.83 -25.63 -35.90
N LYS A 75 -18.05 -24.48 -36.53
CA LYS A 75 -18.78 -23.31 -36.00
C LYS A 75 -19.95 -22.98 -36.92
N ALA A 76 -20.97 -22.34 -36.41
CA ALA A 76 -22.14 -21.95 -37.21
C ALA A 76 -21.73 -21.04 -38.37
N ASN A 77 -20.97 -20.00 -38.13
CA ASN A 77 -20.48 -19.05 -39.13
C ASN A 77 -19.48 -19.64 -40.14
N ASN A 78 -18.99 -20.86 -39.94
CA ASN A 78 -18.12 -21.55 -40.89
C ASN A 78 -18.87 -22.47 -41.81
N VAL A 79 -20.17 -22.74 -41.58
CA VAL A 79 -20.96 -23.63 -42.44
C VAL A 79 -21.27 -22.94 -43.77
N THR A 80 -20.79 -23.52 -44.84
CA THR A 80 -21.01 -23.00 -46.20
C THR A 80 -22.14 -23.74 -46.96
N GLY A 81 -22.48 -24.93 -46.46
CA GLY A 81 -23.59 -25.68 -47.08
C GLY A 81 -23.98 -26.92 -46.28
N ARG A 82 -25.21 -27.38 -46.48
CA ARG A 82 -25.76 -28.60 -45.87
C ARG A 82 -26.40 -29.49 -46.95
N ASP A 83 -26.03 -30.77 -46.98
CA ASP A 83 -26.48 -31.76 -47.93
C ASP A 83 -27.56 -32.70 -47.40
N VAL A 84 -27.73 -32.72 -46.07
CA VAL A 84 -28.68 -33.59 -45.38
C VAL A 84 -29.31 -32.81 -44.21
N ILE A 85 -30.61 -32.83 -44.07
CA ILE A 85 -31.30 -32.43 -42.86
C ILE A 85 -31.11 -33.49 -41.81
N THR A 86 -30.67 -33.10 -40.64
CA THR A 86 -30.35 -34.00 -39.52
C THR A 86 -31.16 -33.61 -38.29
N LEU A 87 -31.96 -34.54 -37.76
CA LEU A 87 -32.84 -34.29 -36.62
C LEU A 87 -32.54 -35.28 -35.49
N ASP A 88 -32.38 -34.75 -34.28
CA ASP A 88 -32.25 -35.54 -33.03
C ASP A 88 -33.62 -35.56 -32.33
N LEU A 89 -34.16 -36.77 -32.12
CA LEU A 89 -35.46 -37.01 -31.46
C LEU A 89 -35.19 -37.62 -30.07
N ASP A 90 -35.18 -36.78 -29.06
CA ASP A 90 -34.83 -37.16 -27.70
C ASP A 90 -36.05 -37.26 -26.76
N ASN A 91 -37.23 -36.84 -27.23
CA ASN A 91 -38.47 -36.76 -26.45
C ASN A 91 -39.54 -37.76 -26.95
N ILE A 92 -39.15 -38.91 -27.48
CA ILE A 92 -40.08 -39.95 -27.94
C ILE A 92 -40.71 -40.63 -26.74
N PRO A 93 -42.07 -40.76 -26.68
CA PRO A 93 -42.77 -41.53 -25.63
C PRO A 93 -42.30 -42.97 -25.52
N SER A 94 -42.43 -43.60 -24.33
CA SER A 94 -42.10 -45.02 -24.10
C SER A 94 -42.87 -45.90 -25.12
N GLY A 95 -42.14 -46.82 -25.76
CA GLY A 95 -42.68 -47.67 -26.81
C GLY A 95 -42.93 -46.99 -28.14
N GLY A 96 -42.67 -45.64 -28.31
CA GLY A 96 -43.02 -44.88 -29.49
C GLY A 96 -42.09 -45.04 -30.69
N THR A 97 -41.13 -45.94 -30.66
CA THR A 97 -40.15 -46.17 -31.76
C THR A 97 -40.85 -46.45 -33.08
N GLU A 98 -41.77 -47.40 -33.15
CA GLU A 98 -42.44 -47.81 -34.38
C GLU A 98 -43.40 -46.76 -34.91
N ASP A 99 -43.96 -45.90 -34.06
CA ASP A 99 -44.77 -44.77 -34.45
C ASP A 99 -43.91 -43.70 -35.20
N VAL A 100 -42.73 -43.36 -34.65
CA VAL A 100 -41.79 -42.47 -35.32
C VAL A 100 -41.32 -43.02 -36.66
N LEU A 101 -41.00 -44.32 -36.74
CA LEU A 101 -40.61 -44.98 -37.99
C LEU A 101 -41.70 -44.83 -39.04
N ARG A 102 -42.97 -45.06 -38.67
CA ARG A 102 -44.13 -44.91 -39.58
C ARG A 102 -44.34 -43.45 -40.05
N ARG A 103 -44.20 -42.49 -39.13
CA ARG A 103 -44.31 -41.04 -39.48
C ARG A 103 -43.24 -40.61 -40.51
N VAL A 104 -42.00 -41.05 -40.29
CA VAL A 104 -40.91 -40.71 -41.23
C VAL A 104 -41.08 -41.48 -42.57
N GLU A 105 -41.52 -42.72 -42.56
CA GLU A 105 -41.84 -43.47 -43.79
C GLU A 105 -42.95 -42.86 -44.60
N ALA A 106 -43.99 -42.28 -43.93
CA ALA A 106 -45.10 -41.59 -44.54
C ALA A 106 -44.72 -40.27 -45.25
N LEU A 107 -43.53 -39.69 -44.99
CA LEU A 107 -43.03 -38.55 -45.74
C LEU A 107 -42.83 -38.85 -47.24
N GLY A 108 -42.67 -40.07 -47.58
CA GLY A 108 -42.55 -40.51 -48.99
C GLY A 108 -41.22 -40.15 -49.67
N CYS A 109 -40.20 -39.72 -48.86
CA CYS A 109 -38.88 -39.35 -49.33
C CYS A 109 -37.80 -40.34 -48.86
N GLY A 110 -36.60 -40.19 -49.38
CA GLY A 110 -35.42 -40.95 -48.91
C GLY A 110 -35.06 -40.55 -47.48
N TYR A 111 -34.74 -41.54 -46.64
CA TYR A 111 -34.29 -41.26 -45.26
C TYR A 111 -33.36 -42.37 -44.76
N CYS A 112 -32.63 -42.01 -43.64
CA CYS A 112 -31.96 -42.98 -42.77
C CYS A 112 -32.24 -42.62 -41.32
N ILE A 113 -32.56 -43.61 -40.50
CA ILE A 113 -32.80 -43.49 -39.07
C ILE A 113 -31.86 -44.44 -38.35
N TYR A 114 -31.24 -43.92 -37.27
CA TYR A 114 -30.48 -44.78 -36.37
C TYR A 114 -30.65 -44.32 -34.90
N SER A 115 -30.53 -45.28 -33.96
CA SER A 115 -30.69 -45.02 -32.53
C SER A 115 -29.41 -44.47 -31.91
N THR A 116 -29.57 -43.62 -30.89
CA THR A 116 -28.45 -43.06 -30.08
C THR A 116 -28.01 -44.02 -28.97
N ARG A 117 -26.84 -43.79 -28.35
CA ARG A 117 -26.33 -44.70 -27.30
C ARG A 117 -27.25 -44.86 -26.08
N LYS A 118 -28.14 -43.90 -25.80
CA LYS A 118 -29.12 -43.93 -24.72
C LYS A 118 -30.46 -44.57 -25.10
N HIS A 119 -30.59 -45.02 -26.32
CA HIS A 119 -31.83 -45.59 -26.77
C HIS A 119 -32.21 -46.86 -25.98
N SER A 120 -33.48 -46.94 -25.60
CA SER A 120 -34.13 -48.13 -25.07
C SER A 120 -35.62 -48.10 -25.44
N PRO A 121 -36.34 -49.23 -25.41
CA PRO A 121 -37.78 -49.23 -25.64
C PRO A 121 -38.56 -48.34 -24.66
N ALA A 122 -38.09 -48.24 -23.42
CA ALA A 122 -38.71 -47.38 -22.41
C ALA A 122 -38.42 -45.89 -22.58
N ALA A 123 -37.29 -45.55 -23.18
CA ALA A 123 -36.87 -44.16 -23.48
C ALA A 123 -36.23 -44.11 -24.89
N PRO A 124 -37.06 -44.14 -25.95
CA PRO A 124 -36.54 -44.17 -27.32
C PRO A 124 -35.82 -42.85 -27.69
N ARG A 125 -34.69 -42.99 -28.39
CA ARG A 125 -33.90 -41.86 -28.88
C ARG A 125 -33.37 -42.16 -30.27
N LEU A 126 -33.79 -41.39 -31.25
CA LEU A 126 -33.51 -41.66 -32.66
C LEU A 126 -32.89 -40.42 -33.32
N ARG A 127 -32.09 -40.68 -34.37
CA ARG A 127 -31.64 -39.69 -35.33
C ARG A 127 -32.22 -39.94 -36.69
N VAL A 128 -32.76 -38.92 -37.28
CA VAL A 128 -33.33 -38.94 -38.61
C VAL A 128 -32.48 -38.11 -39.54
N LEU A 129 -32.05 -38.70 -40.67
CA LEU A 129 -31.28 -38.07 -41.71
C LEU A 129 -32.12 -38.07 -43.00
N LEU A 130 -32.28 -36.88 -43.55
CA LEU A 130 -33.11 -36.64 -44.70
C LEU A 130 -32.27 -35.94 -45.79
N PRO A 131 -31.81 -36.66 -46.83
CA PRO A 131 -31.04 -36.11 -47.89
C PRO A 131 -31.88 -35.20 -48.80
N VAL A 132 -31.27 -34.12 -49.28
CA VAL A 132 -31.95 -33.08 -50.10
C VAL A 132 -31.45 -33.11 -51.52
N ASP A 133 -32.23 -32.57 -52.45
CA ASP A 133 -31.98 -32.56 -53.91
C ASP A 133 -30.79 -31.65 -54.31
N ARG A 134 -30.49 -30.59 -53.54
CA ARG A 134 -29.35 -29.72 -53.70
C ARG A 134 -28.72 -29.35 -52.36
N THR A 135 -27.51 -28.79 -52.36
CA THR A 135 -26.91 -28.22 -51.18
C THR A 135 -27.71 -27.00 -50.73
N MET A 136 -28.13 -26.97 -49.49
CA MET A 136 -28.73 -25.81 -48.81
C MET A 136 -27.65 -24.84 -48.39
N THR A 137 -27.90 -23.56 -48.40
CA THR A 137 -27.10 -22.54 -47.72
C THR A 137 -27.24 -22.70 -46.20
N ALA A 138 -26.38 -22.04 -45.45
CA ALA A 138 -26.45 -22.05 -43.99
C ALA A 138 -27.81 -21.53 -43.48
N ASP A 139 -28.34 -20.47 -44.10
CA ASP A 139 -29.60 -19.83 -43.69
C ASP A 139 -30.84 -20.60 -44.12
N GLU A 140 -30.79 -21.36 -45.23
CA GLU A 140 -31.88 -22.25 -45.68
C GLU A 140 -32.05 -23.47 -44.77
N TYR A 141 -31.01 -23.89 -44.04
CA TYR A 141 -31.03 -25.15 -43.28
C TYR A 141 -32.06 -25.15 -42.16
N GLU A 142 -32.07 -24.12 -41.28
CA GLU A 142 -32.91 -24.10 -40.10
C GLU A 142 -34.42 -24.09 -40.48
N PRO A 143 -34.94 -23.21 -41.37
CA PRO A 143 -36.32 -23.24 -41.77
C PRO A 143 -36.68 -24.56 -42.44
N ALA A 144 -35.81 -25.13 -43.29
CA ALA A 144 -36.06 -26.43 -43.92
C ALA A 144 -36.14 -27.55 -42.87
N ALA A 145 -35.22 -27.61 -41.92
CA ALA A 145 -35.20 -28.57 -40.86
C ALA A 145 -36.43 -28.48 -39.93
N ARG A 146 -36.85 -27.28 -39.58
CA ARG A 146 -38.05 -27.01 -38.77
C ARG A 146 -39.33 -27.44 -39.50
N LYS A 147 -39.43 -27.17 -40.78
CA LYS A 147 -40.56 -27.65 -41.58
C LYS A 147 -40.63 -29.18 -41.66
N MET A 148 -39.53 -29.83 -41.84
CA MET A 148 -39.47 -31.31 -41.77
C MET A 148 -39.84 -31.88 -40.39
N ALA A 149 -39.36 -31.21 -39.34
CA ALA A 149 -39.71 -31.59 -37.96
C ALA A 149 -41.19 -31.41 -37.65
N GLU A 150 -41.85 -30.41 -38.26
CA GLU A 150 -43.32 -30.19 -38.17
C GLU A 150 -44.12 -31.40 -38.68
N TYR A 151 -43.67 -31.98 -39.76
CA TYR A 151 -44.32 -33.19 -40.31
C TYR A 151 -44.08 -34.44 -39.48
N ILE A 152 -42.93 -34.57 -38.80
CA ILE A 152 -42.61 -35.70 -37.94
C ILE A 152 -43.24 -35.60 -36.56
N GLY A 153 -43.28 -34.36 -36.03
CA GLY A 153 -43.76 -34.00 -34.70
C GLY A 153 -42.72 -33.16 -34.00
N LEU A 154 -42.93 -31.89 -33.84
CA LEU A 154 -42.02 -30.92 -33.16
C LEU A 154 -41.80 -31.27 -31.71
N GLU A 155 -42.78 -31.86 -31.05
CA GLU A 155 -42.77 -32.29 -29.68
C GLU A 155 -41.72 -33.38 -29.39
N LEU A 156 -41.30 -34.12 -30.40
CA LEU A 156 -40.31 -35.21 -30.30
C LEU A 156 -38.85 -34.71 -30.37
N MET A 157 -38.64 -33.48 -30.85
CA MET A 157 -37.32 -32.97 -31.18
C MET A 157 -36.55 -32.48 -29.97
N ASP A 158 -35.22 -32.67 -30.04
CA ASP A 158 -34.28 -31.86 -29.25
C ASP A 158 -34.29 -30.42 -29.79
N PRO A 159 -34.58 -29.37 -28.98
CA PRO A 159 -34.63 -28.00 -29.46
C PRO A 159 -33.34 -27.51 -30.14
N THR A 160 -32.21 -28.10 -29.81
CA THR A 160 -30.87 -27.74 -30.37
C THR A 160 -30.59 -28.44 -31.71
N THR A 161 -31.48 -29.30 -32.18
CA THR A 161 -31.27 -30.07 -33.42
C THR A 161 -31.20 -29.21 -34.66
N PHE A 162 -31.79 -28.00 -34.61
CA PHE A 162 -31.89 -27.07 -35.75
C PHE A 162 -30.63 -26.21 -35.96
N GLU A 163 -29.63 -26.30 -35.04
CA GLU A 163 -28.35 -25.60 -35.20
C GLU A 163 -27.65 -26.04 -36.50
N VAL A 164 -27.32 -25.09 -37.38
CA VAL A 164 -26.71 -25.37 -38.68
C VAL A 164 -25.40 -26.18 -38.59
N SER A 165 -24.65 -26.02 -37.49
CA SER A 165 -23.41 -26.75 -37.23
C SER A 165 -23.59 -28.00 -36.35
N ARG A 166 -24.83 -28.52 -36.21
CA ARG A 166 -25.13 -29.65 -35.34
C ARG A 166 -24.25 -30.87 -35.60
N LEU A 167 -23.66 -31.41 -34.54
CA LEU A 167 -22.88 -32.66 -34.56
C LEU A 167 -23.79 -33.85 -34.55
N MET A 168 -23.65 -34.76 -35.56
CA MET A 168 -24.14 -36.12 -35.49
C MET A 168 -23.02 -37.06 -35.11
N TYR A 169 -23.13 -37.70 -33.94
CA TYR A 169 -22.16 -38.70 -33.54
C TYR A 169 -22.28 -39.94 -34.42
N TRP A 170 -21.18 -40.58 -34.79
CA TRP A 170 -21.22 -41.92 -35.35
C TRP A 170 -22.01 -42.87 -34.44
N PRO A 171 -22.66 -43.88 -35.00
CA PRO A 171 -23.48 -44.76 -34.18
C PRO A 171 -22.68 -45.52 -33.15
N SER A 172 -23.18 -45.52 -31.91
CA SER A 172 -22.62 -46.27 -30.81
C SER A 172 -23.74 -46.77 -29.87
N CYS A 173 -23.56 -47.94 -29.23
CA CYS A 173 -24.52 -48.50 -28.30
C CYS A 173 -23.79 -49.27 -27.16
N CYS A 174 -24.48 -49.49 -26.05
CA CYS A 174 -23.99 -50.33 -24.96
C CYS A 174 -24.00 -51.79 -25.36
N SER A 175 -23.35 -52.67 -24.55
CA SER A 175 -23.19 -54.07 -24.83
C SER A 175 -24.51 -54.84 -25.00
N ASP A 176 -25.53 -54.49 -24.21
CA ASP A 176 -26.85 -55.07 -24.11
C ASP A 176 -27.95 -54.30 -24.87
N SER A 177 -27.59 -53.16 -25.47
CA SER A 177 -28.60 -52.30 -26.14
C SER A 177 -28.98 -52.79 -27.50
N GLN A 178 -30.27 -52.68 -27.82
CA GLN A 178 -30.78 -52.87 -29.16
C GLN A 178 -30.44 -51.65 -30.05
N TYR A 179 -29.80 -51.88 -31.17
CA TYR A 179 -29.55 -50.85 -32.17
C TYR A 179 -30.65 -50.83 -33.21
N VAL A 180 -31.36 -49.71 -33.33
CA VAL A 180 -32.38 -49.48 -34.34
C VAL A 180 -31.71 -48.81 -35.54
N TYR A 181 -31.93 -49.42 -36.74
CA TYR A 181 -31.45 -48.87 -38.01
C TYR A 181 -32.50 -49.16 -39.10
N ARG A 182 -32.92 -48.08 -39.85
CA ARG A 182 -33.85 -48.17 -40.96
C ARG A 182 -33.43 -47.14 -42.00
N TRP A 183 -33.64 -47.48 -43.27
CA TRP A 183 -33.46 -46.53 -44.35
C TRP A 183 -34.40 -46.87 -45.52
N GLN A 184 -34.63 -45.84 -46.37
CA GLN A 184 -35.48 -46.01 -47.56
C GLN A 184 -34.90 -45.27 -48.73
N ASP A 185 -34.93 -45.92 -49.92
CA ASP A 185 -34.56 -45.35 -51.24
C ASP A 185 -35.81 -44.79 -51.90
N LYS A 186 -36.01 -43.48 -51.76
CA LYS A 186 -37.14 -42.75 -52.34
C LYS A 186 -36.60 -41.39 -52.85
N PRO A 187 -37.42 -40.59 -53.60
CA PRO A 187 -37.00 -39.26 -54.06
C PRO A 187 -36.39 -38.42 -52.93
N LEU A 188 -35.38 -37.62 -53.27
CA LEU A 188 -34.78 -36.67 -52.39
C LEU A 188 -35.75 -35.50 -52.10
N ILE A 189 -35.60 -34.87 -50.92
CA ILE A 189 -36.43 -33.73 -50.54
C ILE A 189 -36.05 -32.56 -51.41
N SER A 190 -37.04 -31.92 -52.04
CA SER A 190 -36.84 -30.67 -52.78
C SER A 190 -36.69 -29.51 -51.80
N VAL A 191 -35.51 -28.91 -51.76
CA VAL A 191 -35.22 -27.73 -50.88
C VAL A 191 -36.15 -26.57 -51.26
N ASN A 192 -36.25 -26.28 -52.55
CA ASN A 192 -37.10 -25.18 -53.04
C ASN A 192 -38.57 -25.43 -52.75
N GLY A 193 -39.04 -26.70 -52.93
CA GLY A 193 -40.41 -27.07 -52.62
C GLY A 193 -40.73 -26.99 -51.12
N LEU A 194 -39.76 -27.26 -50.28
CA LEU A 194 -39.89 -27.16 -48.82
C LEU A 194 -39.96 -25.70 -48.36
N LEU A 195 -39.05 -24.85 -48.85
CA LEU A 195 -39.01 -23.43 -48.52
C LEU A 195 -40.22 -22.66 -49.09
N ALA A 196 -40.74 -23.04 -50.24
CA ALA A 196 -41.98 -22.46 -50.84
C ALA A 196 -43.24 -22.68 -49.99
N GLN A 197 -43.21 -23.50 -48.97
CA GLN A 197 -44.32 -23.68 -48.03
C GLN A 197 -44.44 -22.55 -46.98
N TYR A 198 -43.42 -21.72 -46.88
CA TYR A 198 -43.48 -20.48 -46.10
C TYR A 198 -43.98 -19.34 -47.02
N ALA A 199 -44.73 -18.39 -46.44
CA ALA A 199 -45.00 -17.15 -47.16
C ALA A 199 -43.72 -16.37 -47.44
N ASP A 200 -42.85 -16.34 -46.44
CA ASP A 200 -41.47 -15.89 -46.51
C ASP A 200 -40.62 -16.79 -45.57
N TRP A 201 -39.74 -17.60 -46.14
CA TRP A 201 -38.88 -18.48 -45.32
C TRP A 201 -37.75 -17.72 -44.60
N GLN A 202 -37.46 -16.50 -45.02
CA GLN A 202 -36.44 -15.64 -44.40
C GLN A 202 -36.97 -15.01 -43.09
N ASP A 203 -38.29 -14.89 -42.93
CA ASP A 203 -38.90 -14.44 -41.67
C ASP A 203 -38.82 -15.53 -40.58
N CYS A 204 -37.87 -15.37 -39.68
CA CYS A 204 -37.67 -16.31 -38.59
C CYS A 204 -38.87 -16.43 -37.63
N THR A 205 -39.82 -15.49 -37.65
CA THR A 205 -41.02 -15.53 -36.81
C THR A 205 -42.05 -16.54 -37.26
N ALA A 206 -42.04 -16.85 -38.53
CA ALA A 206 -42.91 -17.83 -39.16
C ALA A 206 -42.46 -19.28 -39.01
N TRP A 207 -41.25 -19.51 -38.42
CA TRP A 207 -40.70 -20.86 -38.33
C TRP A 207 -41.39 -21.68 -37.24
N PRO A 208 -41.70 -22.97 -37.51
CA PRO A 208 -42.29 -23.86 -36.50
C PRO A 208 -41.41 -23.97 -35.22
N GLN A 209 -42.03 -23.90 -34.05
CA GLN A 209 -41.32 -23.93 -32.78
C GLN A 209 -41.59 -25.20 -32.00
N VAL A 210 -40.56 -25.74 -31.34
CA VAL A 210 -40.69 -26.93 -30.46
C VAL A 210 -41.52 -26.54 -29.21
N PRO A 211 -42.61 -27.23 -28.88
CA PRO A 211 -43.36 -26.98 -27.67
C PRO A 211 -42.51 -27.12 -26.44
N GLY A 212 -42.52 -26.12 -25.56
CA GLY A 212 -41.77 -26.15 -24.32
C GLY A 212 -40.24 -25.97 -24.46
N ALA A 213 -39.75 -25.57 -25.67
CA ALA A 213 -38.38 -25.10 -25.81
C ALA A 213 -38.09 -24.08 -24.73
N LEU A 214 -36.90 -24.11 -24.18
CA LEU A 214 -36.46 -23.16 -23.15
C LEU A 214 -36.83 -21.76 -23.58
N SER A 215 -37.86 -21.17 -23.00
CA SER A 215 -38.23 -19.81 -23.31
C SER A 215 -37.03 -18.93 -23.02
N LEU A 216 -36.71 -18.01 -23.90
CA LEU A 216 -35.59 -17.08 -23.75
C LEU A 216 -35.54 -16.41 -22.36
N PRO A 217 -36.68 -16.10 -21.71
CA PRO A 217 -36.70 -15.72 -20.30
C PRO A 217 -36.03 -16.69 -19.34
N LYS A 218 -36.13 -18.00 -19.53
CA LYS A 218 -35.45 -19.00 -18.70
C LYS A 218 -33.93 -19.01 -18.93
N LEU A 219 -33.47 -18.73 -20.13
CA LEU A 219 -32.05 -18.58 -20.43
C LEU A 219 -31.50 -17.28 -19.85
N ALA A 220 -32.24 -16.18 -19.85
CA ALA A 220 -31.86 -14.92 -19.21
C ALA A 220 -31.73 -15.08 -17.70
N VAL A 221 -32.67 -15.75 -17.04
CA VAL A 221 -32.58 -16.05 -15.59
C VAL A 221 -31.34 -16.89 -15.28
N LYS A 222 -30.98 -17.86 -16.12
CA LYS A 222 -29.79 -18.69 -15.94
C LYS A 222 -28.49 -17.91 -16.12
N GLN A 223 -28.46 -16.90 -16.99
CA GLN A 223 -27.29 -16.07 -17.27
C GLN A 223 -27.09 -15.00 -16.20
N GLY A 224 -28.14 -14.63 -15.47
CA GLY A 224 -28.18 -13.54 -14.50
C GLY A 224 -28.19 -12.15 -15.14
N ASP A 225 -28.53 -11.14 -14.38
CA ASP A 225 -28.55 -9.76 -14.84
C ASP A 225 -27.13 -9.30 -15.21
N PRO A 226 -26.85 -8.90 -16.46
CA PRO A 226 -25.53 -8.45 -16.87
C PRO A 226 -25.09 -7.15 -16.16
N GLU A 227 -26.03 -6.29 -15.77
CA GLU A 227 -25.75 -5.05 -15.05
C GLU A 227 -25.37 -5.29 -13.59
N ALA A 228 -25.87 -6.37 -13.00
CA ALA A 228 -25.53 -6.76 -11.62
C ALA A 228 -24.16 -7.47 -11.51
N LYS A 229 -23.51 -7.79 -12.63
CA LYS A 229 -22.17 -8.39 -12.63
C LYS A 229 -21.14 -7.38 -12.12
N THR A 230 -20.16 -7.86 -11.35
CA THR A 230 -19.04 -7.06 -10.88
C THR A 230 -17.93 -6.94 -11.94
N GLY A 231 -17.06 -5.95 -11.78
CA GLY A 231 -15.90 -5.73 -12.65
C GLY A 231 -16.24 -5.23 -14.04
N VAL A 232 -15.31 -5.43 -14.98
CA VAL A 232 -15.36 -4.85 -16.33
C VAL A 232 -16.62 -5.20 -17.10
N VAL A 233 -17.09 -6.45 -17.00
CA VAL A 233 -18.28 -6.91 -17.72
C VAL A 233 -19.53 -6.18 -17.24
N GLY A 234 -19.70 -6.04 -15.92
CA GLY A 234 -20.84 -5.33 -15.36
C GLY A 234 -20.80 -3.84 -15.67
N ALA A 235 -19.65 -3.21 -15.49
CA ALA A 235 -19.47 -1.80 -15.83
C ALA A 235 -19.76 -1.52 -17.30
N PHE A 236 -19.26 -2.38 -18.21
CA PHE A 236 -19.54 -2.26 -19.62
C PHE A 236 -21.05 -2.38 -19.91
N CYS A 237 -21.75 -3.37 -19.32
CA CYS A 237 -23.20 -3.58 -19.55
C CYS A 237 -24.07 -2.49 -18.90
N ARG A 238 -23.60 -1.78 -17.88
CA ARG A 238 -24.28 -0.59 -17.33
C ARG A 238 -24.04 0.66 -18.17
N THR A 239 -22.91 0.73 -18.87
CA THR A 239 -22.57 1.83 -19.78
C THR A 239 -23.25 1.65 -21.15
N TYR A 240 -23.24 0.40 -21.66
CA TYR A 240 -23.74 0.05 -22.98
C TYR A 240 -24.81 -1.04 -22.87
N ASP A 241 -26.06 -0.69 -23.22
CA ASP A 241 -27.04 -1.68 -23.56
C ASP A 241 -26.78 -2.26 -24.97
N ILE A 242 -27.61 -3.20 -25.42
CA ILE A 242 -27.48 -3.79 -26.75
C ILE A 242 -27.64 -2.73 -27.86
N TYR A 243 -28.54 -1.77 -27.68
CA TYR A 243 -28.83 -0.75 -28.70
C TYR A 243 -27.64 0.19 -28.89
N ARG A 244 -27.16 0.78 -27.80
CA ARG A 244 -26.00 1.67 -27.81
C ARG A 244 -24.75 0.96 -28.31
N ALA A 245 -24.54 -0.30 -27.90
CA ALA A 245 -23.40 -1.10 -28.32
C ALA A 245 -23.44 -1.44 -29.83
N MET A 246 -24.63 -1.66 -30.40
CA MET A 246 -24.80 -1.84 -31.84
C MET A 246 -24.41 -0.58 -32.60
N ASP A 247 -24.90 0.57 -32.17
CA ASP A 247 -24.73 1.82 -32.88
C ASP A 247 -23.29 2.35 -32.79
N GLU A 248 -22.69 2.32 -31.60
CA GLU A 248 -21.37 2.95 -31.35
C GLU A 248 -20.20 2.00 -31.59
N LEU A 249 -20.34 0.71 -31.25
CA LEU A 249 -19.20 -0.22 -31.21
C LEU A 249 -19.15 -1.22 -32.36
N ILE A 250 -20.30 -1.54 -32.97
CA ILE A 250 -20.40 -2.43 -34.14
C ILE A 250 -21.34 -1.86 -35.18
N PRO A 251 -21.14 -0.58 -35.60
CA PRO A 251 -22.04 0.08 -36.53
C PRO A 251 -22.16 -0.67 -37.87
N GLY A 252 -23.38 -0.71 -38.44
CA GLY A 252 -23.65 -1.34 -39.72
C GLY A 252 -23.67 -2.87 -39.73
N MET A 253 -23.67 -3.52 -38.56
CA MET A 253 -23.83 -4.98 -38.49
C MET A 253 -25.28 -5.43 -38.40
N TYR A 254 -26.14 -4.59 -37.82
CA TYR A 254 -27.55 -4.88 -37.67
C TYR A 254 -28.43 -3.71 -38.17
N GLU A 255 -29.59 -4.03 -38.74
CA GLU A 255 -30.59 -3.07 -39.16
C GLU A 255 -31.93 -3.38 -38.47
N ALA A 256 -32.60 -2.35 -37.95
CA ALA A 256 -33.89 -2.51 -37.28
C ALA A 256 -34.98 -2.88 -38.30
N VAL A 257 -35.91 -3.74 -37.92
CA VAL A 257 -37.05 -4.07 -38.73
C VAL A 257 -38.22 -3.17 -38.35
N ASP A 258 -38.53 -2.15 -39.16
CA ASP A 258 -39.56 -1.14 -38.88
C ASP A 258 -40.93 -1.69 -38.50
N THR A 259 -41.30 -2.85 -39.06
CA THR A 259 -42.59 -3.52 -38.85
C THR A 259 -42.62 -4.38 -37.56
N MET A 260 -41.46 -4.61 -36.91
CA MET A 260 -41.34 -5.55 -35.79
C MET A 260 -40.46 -4.96 -34.66
N PRO A 261 -41.00 -4.20 -33.71
CA PRO A 261 -40.23 -3.61 -32.62
C PRO A 261 -39.39 -4.65 -31.88
N GLY A 262 -38.09 -4.30 -31.62
CA GLY A 262 -37.13 -5.17 -30.91
C GLY A 262 -36.55 -6.28 -31.77
N ARG A 263 -36.80 -6.32 -33.09
CA ARG A 263 -36.16 -7.24 -34.05
C ARG A 263 -35.23 -6.51 -34.98
N TYR A 264 -34.13 -7.19 -35.27
CA TYR A 264 -33.06 -6.69 -36.13
C TYR A 264 -32.65 -7.75 -37.16
N THR A 265 -32.21 -7.29 -38.29
CA THR A 265 -31.62 -8.09 -39.35
C THR A 265 -30.11 -7.98 -39.25
N TYR A 266 -29.41 -9.11 -39.21
CA TYR A 266 -27.96 -9.15 -39.35
C TYR A 266 -27.61 -9.00 -40.84
N LEU A 267 -26.88 -7.93 -41.16
CA LEU A 267 -26.58 -7.59 -42.56
C LEU A 267 -25.58 -8.51 -43.25
N GLY A 268 -24.84 -9.35 -42.52
CA GLY A 268 -23.96 -10.39 -43.04
C GLY A 268 -24.69 -11.71 -43.39
N GLY A 269 -26.00 -11.79 -43.19
CA GLY A 269 -26.86 -12.96 -43.50
C GLY A 269 -27.89 -12.68 -44.57
N SER A 270 -28.71 -13.69 -44.89
CA SER A 270 -29.78 -13.61 -45.90
C SER A 270 -31.20 -13.67 -45.28
N THR A 271 -31.32 -13.93 -43.99
CA THR A 271 -32.57 -13.94 -43.25
C THR A 271 -32.94 -12.60 -42.65
N THR A 272 -34.23 -12.31 -42.45
CA THR A 272 -34.73 -11.05 -41.96
C THR A 272 -35.32 -11.19 -40.56
N GLY A 273 -35.09 -10.20 -39.67
CA GLY A 273 -35.70 -10.14 -38.35
C GLY A 273 -35.29 -11.24 -37.36
N GLY A 274 -34.18 -11.91 -37.63
CA GLY A 274 -33.72 -13.07 -36.85
C GLY A 274 -33.01 -12.70 -35.57
N ALA A 275 -32.56 -11.48 -35.39
CA ALA A 275 -31.94 -10.99 -34.15
C ALA A 275 -33.00 -10.32 -33.28
N VAL A 276 -33.17 -10.77 -32.05
CA VAL A 276 -34.22 -10.33 -31.13
C VAL A 276 -33.60 -9.81 -29.86
N ILE A 277 -34.01 -8.61 -29.44
CA ILE A 277 -33.53 -7.98 -28.23
C ILE A 277 -34.55 -8.18 -27.10
N TYR A 278 -34.08 -8.55 -25.95
CA TYR A 278 -34.88 -8.89 -24.77
C TYR A 278 -34.48 -8.04 -23.56
N ASP A 279 -35.40 -8.00 -22.59
CA ASP A 279 -35.18 -7.41 -21.27
C ASP A 279 -34.65 -5.98 -21.36
N ASN A 280 -35.38 -5.14 -22.13
CA ASN A 280 -35.08 -3.71 -22.33
C ASN A 280 -33.65 -3.42 -22.78
N GLY A 281 -33.11 -4.21 -23.68
CA GLY A 281 -31.74 -4.00 -24.20
C GLY A 281 -30.64 -4.74 -23.47
N LYS A 282 -30.97 -5.58 -22.52
CA LYS A 282 -29.94 -6.33 -21.78
C LYS A 282 -29.36 -7.53 -22.52
N PHE A 283 -30.17 -8.16 -23.39
CA PHE A 283 -29.83 -9.37 -24.12
C PHE A 283 -30.20 -9.33 -25.57
N LEU A 284 -29.38 -9.98 -26.41
CA LEU A 284 -29.63 -10.29 -27.79
C LEU A 284 -29.63 -11.80 -27.96
N TYR A 285 -30.56 -12.32 -28.76
CA TYR A 285 -30.53 -13.69 -29.30
C TYR A 285 -30.66 -13.63 -30.82
N SER A 286 -29.79 -14.30 -31.57
CA SER A 286 -29.82 -14.32 -33.03
C SER A 286 -30.14 -15.70 -33.57
N HIS A 287 -31.12 -15.77 -34.48
CA HIS A 287 -31.46 -16.92 -35.30
C HIS A 287 -30.71 -16.90 -36.64
N HIS A 288 -30.01 -15.82 -36.98
CA HIS A 288 -29.20 -15.77 -38.20
C HIS A 288 -28.06 -16.76 -38.14
N ALA A 289 -27.99 -17.73 -39.01
CA ALA A 289 -27.01 -18.81 -38.98
C ALA A 289 -25.57 -18.32 -39.09
N THR A 290 -25.35 -17.26 -39.86
CA THR A 290 -24.05 -16.64 -40.13
C THR A 290 -23.63 -15.60 -39.11
N ASP A 291 -24.53 -15.17 -38.21
CA ASP A 291 -24.22 -14.20 -37.14
C ASP A 291 -23.26 -14.82 -36.13
N PRO A 292 -22.17 -14.13 -35.75
CA PRO A 292 -21.32 -14.55 -34.63
C PRO A 292 -22.06 -14.86 -33.33
N CYS A 293 -23.21 -14.23 -33.08
CA CYS A 293 -24.09 -14.47 -31.94
C CYS A 293 -25.11 -15.59 -32.15
N SER A 294 -25.10 -16.30 -33.27
CA SER A 294 -26.09 -17.32 -33.65
C SER A 294 -26.33 -18.36 -32.54
N GLY A 295 -27.59 -18.61 -32.22
CA GLY A 295 -28.01 -19.64 -31.25
C GLY A 295 -27.62 -19.38 -29.82
N ARG A 296 -27.23 -18.15 -29.47
CA ARG A 296 -26.77 -17.78 -28.12
C ARG A 296 -27.52 -16.58 -27.59
N LEU A 297 -27.84 -16.60 -26.31
CA LEU A 297 -28.30 -15.39 -25.62
C LEU A 297 -27.05 -14.66 -25.12
N VAL A 298 -26.79 -13.45 -25.63
CA VAL A 298 -25.60 -12.65 -25.31
C VAL A 298 -26.01 -11.30 -24.73
N ASN A 299 -25.18 -10.77 -23.84
CA ASN A 299 -25.26 -9.39 -23.38
C ASN A 299 -24.44 -8.45 -24.30
N ALA A 300 -24.44 -7.15 -24.05
CA ALA A 300 -23.73 -6.18 -24.89
C ALA A 300 -22.22 -6.46 -24.95
N PHE A 301 -21.58 -6.84 -23.83
CA PHE A 301 -20.17 -7.19 -23.78
C PHE A 301 -19.83 -8.40 -24.67
N ASP A 302 -20.62 -9.47 -24.57
CA ASP A 302 -20.40 -10.68 -25.37
C ASP A 302 -20.77 -10.46 -26.85
N MET A 303 -21.77 -9.65 -27.16
CA MET A 303 -22.12 -9.27 -28.53
C MET A 303 -20.93 -8.58 -29.21
N VAL A 304 -20.40 -7.52 -28.62
CA VAL A 304 -19.25 -6.79 -29.16
C VAL A 304 -18.02 -7.69 -29.23
N ARG A 305 -17.78 -8.51 -28.20
CA ARG A 305 -16.67 -9.47 -28.17
C ARG A 305 -16.69 -10.43 -29.35
N LEU A 306 -17.84 -11.02 -29.63
CA LEU A 306 -18.00 -12.00 -30.72
C LEU A 306 -17.83 -11.37 -32.11
N HIS A 307 -18.36 -10.17 -32.31
CA HIS A 307 -18.22 -9.47 -33.57
C HIS A 307 -16.82 -8.93 -33.84
N ARG A 308 -16.18 -8.33 -32.85
CA ARG A 308 -14.87 -7.68 -33.04
C ARG A 308 -13.66 -8.60 -32.86
N PHE A 309 -13.79 -9.63 -32.03
CA PHE A 309 -12.66 -10.44 -31.59
C PHE A 309 -12.92 -11.95 -31.68
N GLY A 310 -14.07 -12.38 -32.16
CA GLY A 310 -14.46 -13.80 -32.22
C GLY A 310 -13.48 -14.69 -32.97
N ASP A 311 -12.84 -14.17 -34.00
CA ASP A 311 -11.82 -14.87 -34.79
C ASP A 311 -10.57 -15.23 -34.00
N LYS A 312 -10.22 -14.45 -32.97
CA LYS A 312 -9.07 -14.75 -32.08
C LYS A 312 -9.22 -16.07 -31.30
N ASP A 313 -10.45 -16.58 -31.20
CA ASP A 313 -10.72 -17.84 -30.50
C ASP A 313 -10.55 -19.08 -31.38
N ASP A 314 -10.16 -18.92 -32.65
CA ASP A 314 -10.06 -20.03 -33.60
C ASP A 314 -9.01 -21.07 -33.22
N GLU A 315 -7.96 -20.67 -32.55
CA GLU A 315 -6.91 -21.54 -32.05
C GLU A 315 -7.17 -22.08 -30.62
N ALA A 316 -8.20 -21.56 -29.93
CA ALA A 316 -8.50 -21.97 -28.56
C ALA A 316 -9.04 -23.41 -28.51
N GLN A 317 -8.66 -24.17 -27.48
CA GLN A 317 -9.15 -25.51 -27.27
C GLN A 317 -10.67 -25.54 -27.01
N PRO A 318 -11.42 -26.45 -27.62
CA PRO A 318 -12.84 -26.60 -27.35
C PRO A 318 -13.11 -26.86 -25.86
N GLY A 319 -14.03 -26.07 -25.27
CA GLY A 319 -14.37 -26.13 -23.86
C GLY A 319 -13.52 -25.21 -22.97
N THR A 320 -12.64 -24.37 -23.55
CA THR A 320 -11.98 -23.30 -22.82
C THR A 320 -13.04 -22.36 -22.23
N PRO A 321 -13.00 -22.07 -20.91
CA PRO A 321 -13.91 -21.11 -20.28
C PRO A 321 -13.83 -19.73 -20.96
N THR A 322 -14.97 -19.04 -21.10
CA THR A 322 -15.08 -17.77 -21.82
C THR A 322 -14.06 -16.73 -21.30
N ASN A 323 -13.88 -16.64 -20.01
CA ASN A 323 -12.93 -15.70 -19.37
C ASN A 323 -11.45 -16.00 -19.64
N ARG A 324 -11.14 -17.12 -20.26
CA ARG A 324 -9.76 -17.50 -20.68
C ARG A 324 -9.55 -17.41 -22.19
N LEU A 325 -10.58 -17.08 -22.94
CA LEU A 325 -10.50 -16.94 -24.39
C LEU A 325 -9.71 -15.68 -24.79
N PRO A 326 -8.96 -15.69 -25.90
CA PRO A 326 -8.28 -14.53 -26.45
C PRO A 326 -9.24 -13.37 -26.76
N SER A 327 -10.43 -13.66 -27.31
CA SER A 327 -11.48 -12.67 -27.56
C SER A 327 -11.92 -11.95 -26.29
N TYR A 328 -12.05 -12.67 -25.17
CA TYR A 328 -12.46 -12.09 -23.90
C TYR A 328 -11.42 -11.10 -23.37
N LYS A 329 -10.14 -11.45 -23.47
CA LYS A 329 -9.04 -10.55 -23.07
C LYS A 329 -9.04 -9.27 -23.88
N SER A 330 -9.15 -9.39 -25.22
CA SER A 330 -9.21 -8.23 -26.11
C SER A 330 -10.45 -7.36 -25.85
N MET A 331 -11.58 -7.96 -25.50
CA MET A 331 -12.79 -7.21 -25.15
C MET A 331 -12.65 -6.48 -23.80
N CYS A 332 -12.01 -7.12 -22.80
CA CYS A 332 -11.67 -6.42 -21.55
C CYS A 332 -10.74 -5.23 -21.81
N GLU A 333 -9.73 -5.40 -22.67
CA GLU A 333 -8.82 -4.31 -23.04
C GLU A 333 -9.56 -3.15 -23.68
N LEU A 334 -10.49 -3.42 -24.60
CA LEU A 334 -11.34 -2.42 -25.22
C LEU A 334 -12.20 -1.70 -24.17
N ALA A 335 -12.87 -2.45 -23.31
CA ALA A 335 -13.78 -1.91 -22.29
C ALA A 335 -13.04 -1.03 -21.27
N VAL A 336 -11.81 -1.40 -20.86
CA VAL A 336 -10.99 -0.61 -19.91
C VAL A 336 -10.44 0.67 -20.56
N GLN A 337 -10.24 0.67 -21.89
CA GLN A 337 -9.80 1.86 -22.64
C GLN A 337 -10.95 2.81 -22.98
N ASP A 338 -12.19 2.35 -22.88
CA ASP A 338 -13.36 3.17 -23.07
C ASP A 338 -13.53 4.18 -21.94
N ALA A 339 -13.66 5.47 -22.29
CA ALA A 339 -13.69 6.56 -21.31
C ALA A 339 -14.90 6.49 -20.38
N ASP A 340 -16.09 6.14 -20.93
CA ASP A 340 -17.33 6.08 -20.17
C ASP A 340 -17.33 4.90 -19.19
N VAL A 341 -16.83 3.73 -19.63
CA VAL A 341 -16.69 2.54 -18.78
C VAL A 341 -15.68 2.78 -17.67
N ALA A 342 -14.53 3.37 -17.98
CA ALA A 342 -13.49 3.69 -17.01
C ALA A 342 -13.97 4.71 -15.96
N ALA A 343 -14.71 5.75 -16.40
CA ALA A 343 -15.31 6.74 -15.53
C ALA A 343 -16.33 6.10 -14.57
N LEU A 344 -17.24 5.26 -15.08
CA LEU A 344 -18.22 4.57 -14.25
C LEU A 344 -17.56 3.65 -13.22
N MET A 345 -16.57 2.84 -13.62
CA MET A 345 -15.83 1.97 -12.71
C MET A 345 -15.13 2.76 -11.60
N SER A 346 -14.63 3.94 -11.92
CA SER A 346 -13.98 4.83 -10.95
C SER A 346 -14.98 5.45 -9.99
N GLN A 347 -16.10 5.92 -10.51
CA GLN A 347 -17.17 6.51 -9.70
C GLN A 347 -17.81 5.51 -8.73
N GLU A 348 -18.07 4.29 -9.16
CA GLU A 348 -18.63 3.23 -8.29
C GLU A 348 -17.72 2.91 -7.11
N ARG A 349 -16.41 2.78 -7.34
CA ARG A 349 -15.42 2.55 -6.28
C ARG A 349 -15.37 3.70 -5.27
N TYR A 350 -15.39 4.93 -5.76
CA TYR A 350 -15.41 6.11 -4.91
C TYR A 350 -16.68 6.19 -4.05
N GLN A 351 -17.84 5.95 -4.65
CA GLN A 351 -19.12 5.95 -3.92
C GLN A 351 -19.19 4.85 -2.85
N GLU A 352 -18.60 3.69 -3.09
CA GLU A 352 -18.49 2.64 -2.08
C GLU A 352 -17.66 3.10 -0.88
N ALA A 353 -16.49 3.72 -1.12
CA ALA A 353 -15.64 4.26 -0.07
C ALA A 353 -16.34 5.37 0.74
N VAL A 354 -16.97 6.32 0.08
CA VAL A 354 -17.68 7.43 0.75
C VAL A 354 -18.83 6.92 1.62
N ARG A 355 -19.59 5.93 1.15
CA ARG A 355 -20.72 5.36 1.89
C ARG A 355 -20.29 4.63 3.16
N ASP A 356 -19.14 3.96 3.14
CA ASP A 356 -18.64 3.19 4.27
C ASP A 356 -18.03 4.09 5.37
N PHE A 357 -17.74 5.38 5.04
CA PHE A 357 -17.10 6.33 5.96
C PHE A 357 -17.99 7.55 6.27
N GLU A 358 -19.19 7.33 6.75
CA GLU A 358 -20.06 8.40 7.26
C GLU A 358 -19.32 9.20 8.35
N GLY A 359 -19.13 10.52 8.12
CA GLY A 359 -18.50 11.46 9.08
C GLY A 359 -17.09 11.91 8.74
N VAL A 360 -16.49 11.42 7.68
CA VAL A 360 -15.23 11.98 7.13
C VAL A 360 -15.58 12.87 5.95
N GLU A 361 -15.55 14.18 6.14
CA GLU A 361 -15.84 15.12 5.05
C GLU A 361 -14.72 15.06 3.98
N PRO A 362 -15.09 14.91 2.68
CA PRO A 362 -14.16 14.99 1.58
C PRO A 362 -13.52 16.39 1.52
N THR A 363 -12.22 16.46 1.36
CA THR A 363 -11.48 17.75 1.32
C THR A 363 -11.41 18.39 -0.07
N ASN A 364 -12.04 17.81 -1.09
CA ASN A 364 -11.83 18.24 -2.47
C ASN A 364 -13.10 18.16 -3.34
N GLU A 365 -13.33 19.19 -4.16
CA GLU A 365 -14.34 19.24 -5.21
C GLU A 365 -13.86 18.65 -6.56
N GLU A 366 -12.67 18.04 -6.60
CA GLU A 366 -12.11 17.45 -7.82
C GLU A 366 -12.93 16.22 -8.22
N ASP A 367 -13.47 16.21 -9.44
CA ASP A 367 -14.23 15.07 -9.96
C ASP A 367 -13.41 13.78 -9.86
N PRO A 368 -13.89 12.76 -9.15
CA PRO A 368 -13.18 11.49 -8.99
C PRO A 368 -12.74 10.86 -10.32
N ALA A 369 -13.49 11.04 -11.39
CA ALA A 369 -13.15 10.53 -12.70
C ALA A 369 -11.83 11.08 -13.24
N ASN A 370 -11.49 12.33 -12.93
CA ASN A 370 -10.30 13.00 -13.47
C ASN A 370 -8.99 12.44 -12.92
N TRP A 371 -8.89 12.20 -11.61
CA TRP A 371 -7.65 11.69 -11.02
C TRP A 371 -7.52 10.17 -11.11
N MET A 372 -8.64 9.44 -11.03
CA MET A 372 -8.65 7.99 -11.18
C MET A 372 -8.26 7.54 -12.60
N ALA A 373 -8.55 8.37 -13.62
CA ALA A 373 -8.08 8.14 -14.97
C ALA A 373 -6.55 8.15 -15.14
N LYS A 374 -5.83 8.78 -14.20
CA LYS A 374 -4.35 8.78 -14.17
C LYS A 374 -3.75 7.48 -13.65
N LEU A 375 -4.56 6.61 -13.01
CA LEU A 375 -4.09 5.36 -12.44
C LEU A 375 -3.73 4.36 -13.55
N ALA A 376 -2.55 3.77 -13.45
CA ALA A 376 -2.18 2.62 -14.27
C ALA A 376 -3.03 1.40 -13.86
N VAL A 377 -3.86 0.89 -14.78
CA VAL A 377 -4.78 -0.22 -14.51
C VAL A 377 -4.34 -1.52 -15.17
N ASN A 378 -4.81 -2.64 -14.64
CA ASN A 378 -4.71 -3.94 -15.28
C ASN A 378 -5.75 -3.99 -16.41
N THR A 379 -5.29 -4.21 -17.64
CA THR A 379 -6.14 -4.19 -18.85
C THR A 379 -7.21 -5.29 -18.89
N GLN A 380 -7.09 -6.33 -18.07
CA GLN A 380 -8.09 -7.42 -18.01
C GLN A 380 -9.14 -7.21 -16.92
N THR A 381 -8.77 -6.58 -15.81
CA THR A 381 -9.66 -6.41 -14.66
C THR A 381 -10.14 -4.98 -14.45
N GLY A 382 -9.52 -4.00 -15.08
CA GLY A 382 -9.77 -2.57 -14.85
C GLY A 382 -9.35 -2.08 -13.44
N LEU A 383 -8.72 -2.94 -12.64
CA LEU A 383 -8.28 -2.59 -11.29
C LEU A 383 -6.92 -1.88 -11.32
N PRO A 384 -6.67 -0.93 -10.41
CA PRO A 384 -5.39 -0.28 -10.28
C PRO A 384 -4.25 -1.29 -10.07
N LYS A 385 -3.12 -1.07 -10.75
CA LYS A 385 -1.91 -1.87 -10.51
C LYS A 385 -1.29 -1.47 -9.17
N ALA A 386 -0.77 -2.44 -8.43
CA ALA A 386 -0.04 -2.20 -7.19
C ALA A 386 1.36 -1.62 -7.52
N THR A 387 1.44 -0.30 -7.75
CA THR A 387 2.67 0.47 -8.01
C THR A 387 2.81 1.61 -7.02
N ILE A 388 4.02 2.09 -6.81
CA ILE A 388 4.28 3.28 -5.97
C ILE A 388 3.57 4.50 -6.56
N ASP A 389 3.58 4.68 -7.88
CA ASP A 389 2.93 5.81 -8.56
C ASP A 389 1.42 5.82 -8.34
N ASN A 390 0.75 4.68 -8.47
CA ASN A 390 -0.69 4.62 -8.22
C ASN A 390 -1.03 4.95 -6.75
N VAL A 391 -0.25 4.41 -5.80
CA VAL A 391 -0.45 4.76 -4.39
C VAL A 391 -0.20 6.24 -4.15
N TRP A 392 0.84 6.82 -4.77
CA TRP A 392 1.10 8.26 -4.69
C TRP A 392 -0.09 9.08 -5.20
N ILE A 393 -0.62 8.75 -6.39
CA ILE A 393 -1.76 9.45 -6.99
C ILE A 393 -2.98 9.37 -6.06
N ILE A 394 -3.23 8.20 -5.45
CA ILE A 394 -4.33 8.04 -4.49
C ILE A 394 -4.11 8.92 -3.27
N LEU A 395 -2.91 8.90 -2.65
CA LEU A 395 -2.61 9.74 -1.48
C LEU A 395 -2.74 11.24 -1.76
N GLU A 396 -2.45 11.67 -2.98
CA GLU A 396 -2.49 13.08 -3.41
C GLU A 396 -3.91 13.56 -3.76
N HIS A 397 -4.74 12.69 -4.32
CA HIS A 397 -6.01 13.09 -4.94
C HIS A 397 -7.26 12.51 -4.26
N ASP A 398 -7.14 11.38 -3.56
CA ASP A 398 -8.29 10.75 -2.87
C ASP A 398 -8.86 11.71 -1.81
N PRO A 399 -10.11 12.16 -1.93
CA PRO A 399 -10.70 13.17 -1.04
C PRO A 399 -10.72 12.78 0.43
N LEU A 400 -10.67 11.49 0.76
CA LEU A 400 -10.64 10.98 2.13
C LEU A 400 -9.21 10.96 2.72
N LEU A 401 -8.17 11.03 1.88
CA LEU A 401 -6.76 10.95 2.30
C LEU A 401 -5.98 12.25 2.05
N LYS A 402 -6.39 13.05 1.06
CA LYS A 402 -5.69 14.26 0.62
C LYS A 402 -5.49 15.25 1.76
N GLY A 403 -4.22 15.63 1.98
CA GLY A 403 -3.85 16.61 2.99
C GLY A 403 -3.99 16.11 4.44
N LYS A 404 -4.26 14.82 4.66
CA LYS A 404 -4.47 14.28 6.00
C LYS A 404 -3.19 13.87 6.73
N PHE A 405 -2.07 13.83 6.05
CA PHE A 405 -0.78 13.45 6.66
C PHE A 405 0.41 14.08 5.93
N ALA A 406 1.44 14.39 6.69
CA ALA A 406 2.68 14.97 6.20
C ALA A 406 3.85 14.62 7.13
N LEU A 407 5.08 14.89 6.71
CA LEU A 407 6.26 14.75 7.55
C LEU A 407 6.46 16.03 8.38
N ASN A 408 6.36 15.92 9.69
CA ASN A 408 6.84 16.96 10.58
C ASN A 408 8.38 16.88 10.67
N GLN A 409 9.08 17.79 9.99
CA GLN A 409 10.54 17.80 9.92
C GLN A 409 11.18 18.07 11.28
N PHE A 410 10.51 18.86 12.13
CA PHE A 410 11.02 19.17 13.46
C PHE A 410 10.99 17.94 14.37
N ALA A 411 9.90 17.19 14.35
CA ALA A 411 9.77 15.94 15.08
C ALA A 411 10.47 14.75 14.41
N GLY A 412 10.76 14.86 13.09
CA GLY A 412 11.34 13.78 12.30
C GLY A 412 10.41 12.58 12.11
N ARG A 413 9.08 12.78 12.23
CA ARG A 413 8.01 11.78 12.23
C ARG A 413 6.86 12.17 11.33
N GLY A 414 6.17 11.18 10.77
CA GLY A 414 4.88 11.39 10.10
C GLY A 414 3.83 11.88 11.08
N GLU A 415 2.97 12.77 10.65
CA GLU A 415 1.89 13.36 11.44
C GLU A 415 0.57 13.29 10.71
N VAL A 416 -0.49 12.91 11.42
CA VAL A 416 -1.88 12.92 10.96
C VAL A 416 -2.44 14.30 11.24
N LEU A 417 -2.96 14.97 10.20
CA LEU A 417 -3.41 16.35 10.24
C LEU A 417 -4.94 16.49 10.34
N GLY A 418 -5.67 15.37 10.30
CA GLY A 418 -7.13 15.37 10.37
C GLY A 418 -7.71 13.95 10.39
N PRO A 419 -9.03 13.81 10.36
CA PRO A 419 -9.69 12.51 10.45
C PRO A 419 -9.33 11.63 9.24
N LEU A 420 -9.14 10.33 9.51
CA LEU A 420 -8.83 9.29 8.53
C LEU A 420 -9.98 8.29 8.42
N PRO A 421 -10.14 7.57 7.31
CA PRO A 421 -11.21 6.58 7.15
C PRO A 421 -11.28 5.51 8.25
N TRP A 422 -10.16 5.18 8.86
CA TRP A 422 -10.05 4.21 9.95
C TRP A 422 -9.96 4.85 11.35
N ASP A 423 -9.88 6.18 11.43
CA ASP A 423 -9.76 6.92 12.68
C ASP A 423 -10.37 8.33 12.55
N ASN A 424 -11.52 8.56 13.13
CA ASN A 424 -12.27 9.81 13.01
C ASN A 424 -11.82 10.93 13.97
N ARG A 425 -10.71 10.76 14.71
CA ARG A 425 -10.14 11.80 15.55
C ARG A 425 -9.73 13.00 14.69
N THR A 426 -10.17 14.18 15.08
CA THR A 426 -9.89 15.45 14.36
C THR A 426 -8.61 16.12 14.80
N GLU A 427 -8.07 15.72 15.96
CA GLU A 427 -6.86 16.30 16.53
C GLU A 427 -5.62 15.84 15.79
N ARG A 428 -4.65 16.75 15.65
CA ARG A 428 -3.31 16.42 15.13
C ARG A 428 -2.62 15.43 16.05
N ARG A 429 -1.98 14.43 15.48
CA ARG A 429 -1.25 13.39 16.21
C ARG A 429 -0.16 12.77 15.36
N PHE A 430 0.81 12.14 15.98
CA PHE A 430 1.81 11.38 15.23
C PHE A 430 1.20 10.11 14.62
N TRP A 431 1.71 9.76 13.45
CA TRP A 431 1.40 8.51 12.76
C TRP A 431 1.88 7.32 13.59
N ASP A 432 1.02 6.32 13.75
CA ASP A 432 1.28 5.12 14.55
C ASP A 432 1.10 3.81 13.75
N ASP A 433 1.30 2.65 14.40
CA ASP A 433 1.20 1.35 13.76
C ASP A 433 -0.23 1.00 13.32
N ASN A 434 -1.26 1.53 13.99
CA ASN A 434 -2.65 1.34 13.58
C ASN A 434 -2.93 2.09 12.27
N ASP A 435 -2.30 3.24 12.08
CA ASP A 435 -2.43 4.00 10.83
C ASP A 435 -1.83 3.24 9.64
N ASN A 436 -0.72 2.51 9.85
CA ASN A 436 -0.18 1.63 8.83
C ASN A 436 -1.20 0.55 8.43
N GLN A 437 -1.80 -0.13 9.41
CA GLN A 437 -2.80 -1.17 9.14
C GLN A 437 -4.07 -0.59 8.52
N GLY A 438 -4.51 0.58 8.97
CA GLY A 438 -5.65 1.28 8.41
C GLY A 438 -5.45 1.67 6.95
N LEU A 439 -4.26 2.19 6.62
CA LEU A 439 -3.91 2.53 5.24
C LEU A 439 -3.83 1.28 4.35
N TYR A 440 -3.22 0.18 4.82
CA TYR A 440 -3.17 -1.08 4.07
C TYR A 440 -4.57 -1.62 3.79
N TRP A 441 -5.43 -1.65 4.82
CA TRP A 441 -6.81 -2.07 4.70
C TRP A 441 -7.59 -1.20 3.71
N TYR A 442 -7.43 0.13 3.77
CA TYR A 442 -8.08 1.07 2.87
C TYR A 442 -7.66 0.84 1.42
N MET A 443 -6.35 0.74 1.18
CA MET A 443 -5.79 0.49 -0.16
C MET A 443 -6.22 -0.86 -0.74
N GLU A 444 -6.29 -1.92 0.08
CA GLU A 444 -6.75 -3.23 -0.36
C GLU A 444 -8.23 -3.23 -0.68
N ARG A 445 -9.06 -2.70 0.22
CA ARG A 445 -10.52 -2.75 0.10
C ARG A 445 -11.06 -1.90 -1.04
N TYR A 446 -10.64 -0.63 -1.14
CA TYR A 446 -11.24 0.33 -2.07
C TYR A 446 -10.45 0.52 -3.36
N HIS A 447 -9.18 0.26 -3.36
CA HIS A 447 -8.31 0.39 -4.53
C HIS A 447 -7.73 -0.94 -5.03
N HIS A 448 -8.00 -2.05 -4.35
CA HIS A 448 -7.46 -3.38 -4.66
C HIS A 448 -5.92 -3.41 -4.78
N ILE A 449 -5.25 -2.53 -4.06
CA ILE A 449 -3.80 -2.44 -4.03
C ILE A 449 -3.27 -3.18 -2.81
N THR A 450 -2.48 -4.22 -3.05
CA THR A 450 -1.79 -5.01 -2.03
C THR A 450 -0.27 -4.82 -2.13
N GLY A 451 0.46 -5.09 -1.06
CA GLY A 451 1.92 -5.01 -1.03
C GLY A 451 2.43 -3.84 -0.20
N ASN A 452 2.50 -4.05 1.13
CA ASN A 452 2.84 -3.07 2.15
C ASN A 452 4.08 -2.23 1.80
N GLY A 453 5.17 -2.86 1.30
CA GLY A 453 6.39 -2.12 0.97
C GLY A 453 6.23 -1.06 -0.14
N LYS A 454 5.24 -1.19 -1.03
CA LYS A 454 4.93 -0.18 -2.04
C LYS A 454 4.11 0.95 -1.45
N ILE A 455 3.18 0.62 -0.56
CA ILE A 455 2.34 1.57 0.17
C ILE A 455 3.23 2.42 1.09
N ASP A 456 4.10 1.78 1.88
CA ASP A 456 5.07 2.47 2.75
C ASP A 456 6.02 3.37 1.96
N GLY A 457 6.51 2.89 0.81
CA GLY A 457 7.37 3.67 -0.07
C GLY A 457 6.69 4.92 -0.60
N ALA A 458 5.46 4.79 -1.07
CA ALA A 458 4.66 5.92 -1.56
C ALA A 458 4.31 6.90 -0.42
N LEU A 459 3.88 6.39 0.75
CA LEU A 459 3.58 7.20 1.92
C LEU A 459 4.80 8.01 2.37
N SER A 460 5.97 7.38 2.43
CA SER A 460 7.22 8.06 2.81
C SER A 460 7.59 9.19 1.84
N LEU A 461 7.49 8.93 0.54
CA LEU A 461 7.76 9.93 -0.50
C LEU A 461 6.73 11.07 -0.46
N HIS A 462 5.45 10.74 -0.38
CA HIS A 462 4.35 11.71 -0.34
C HIS A 462 4.45 12.59 0.91
N SER A 463 4.61 12.00 2.09
CA SER A 463 4.76 12.75 3.35
C SER A 463 5.97 13.68 3.33
N THR A 464 7.06 13.26 2.66
CA THR A 464 8.27 14.09 2.50
C THR A 464 8.02 15.26 1.57
N ALA A 465 7.26 15.07 0.48
CA ALA A 465 6.92 16.15 -0.45
C ALA A 465 6.03 17.23 0.19
N HIS A 466 5.18 16.83 1.13
CA HIS A 466 4.30 17.71 1.91
C HIS A 466 4.84 18.05 3.30
N ALA A 467 6.17 17.91 3.49
CA ALA A 467 6.79 18.16 4.79
C ALA A 467 6.63 19.61 5.24
N PHE A 468 6.43 19.79 6.53
CA PHE A 468 6.32 21.09 7.19
C PHE A 468 7.23 21.15 8.42
N ASN A 469 7.40 22.34 9.00
CA ASN A 469 8.22 22.55 10.18
C ASN A 469 7.54 23.54 11.13
N ASP A 470 6.81 23.03 12.10
CA ASP A 470 5.99 23.81 13.02
C ASP A 470 6.75 24.97 13.69
N ILE A 471 7.97 24.69 14.17
CA ILE A 471 8.75 25.70 14.89
C ILE A 471 9.27 26.78 13.96
N GLN A 472 9.69 26.41 12.74
CA GLN A 472 10.14 27.41 11.77
C GLN A 472 8.97 28.27 11.27
N ASP A 473 7.81 27.66 11.06
CA ASP A 473 6.62 28.36 10.61
C ASP A 473 6.10 29.30 11.68
N TYR A 474 6.10 28.86 12.94
CA TYR A 474 5.82 29.72 14.08
C TYR A 474 6.77 30.94 14.12
N LEU A 475 8.09 30.72 14.10
CA LEU A 475 9.09 31.78 14.20
C LEU A 475 9.06 32.74 13.01
N ARG A 476 8.75 32.27 11.80
CA ARG A 476 8.60 33.11 10.60
C ARG A 476 7.38 34.02 10.67
N GLY A 477 6.31 33.56 11.32
CA GLY A 477 5.06 34.29 11.49
C GLY A 477 5.14 35.40 12.54
N LEU A 478 6.20 35.47 13.36
CA LEU A 478 6.33 36.48 14.43
C LEU A 478 6.77 37.81 13.91
N ILE A 479 6.15 38.87 14.46
CA ILE A 479 6.50 40.28 14.20
C ILE A 479 6.79 40.94 15.53
N TRP A 480 8.01 41.47 15.69
CA TRP A 480 8.43 42.17 16.90
C TRP A 480 7.88 43.61 16.94
N ASP A 481 7.31 44.01 18.07
CA ASP A 481 6.77 45.35 18.32
C ASP A 481 7.84 46.43 18.58
N GLY A 482 9.13 46.04 18.64
CA GLY A 482 10.25 46.93 18.90
C GLY A 482 10.55 47.15 20.38
N VAL A 483 9.79 46.61 21.31
CA VAL A 483 10.00 46.76 22.75
C VAL A 483 10.92 45.65 23.26
N PRO A 484 12.12 45.98 23.77
CA PRO A 484 13.04 44.98 24.34
C PRO A 484 12.50 44.39 25.63
N ARG A 485 12.40 43.03 25.66
CA ARG A 485 11.93 42.25 26.82
C ARG A 485 12.86 41.09 27.14
N LEU A 486 13.62 40.63 26.17
CA LEU A 486 14.39 39.40 26.25
C LEU A 486 15.52 39.49 27.26
N ASP A 487 16.22 40.65 27.30
CA ASP A 487 17.34 40.91 28.22
C ASP A 487 16.92 40.82 29.70
N THR A 488 15.68 41.18 30.01
CA THR A 488 15.17 41.27 31.37
C THR A 488 14.27 40.08 31.76
N LEU A 489 14.09 39.10 30.90
CA LEU A 489 13.17 37.98 31.11
C LEU A 489 13.35 37.32 32.49
N PHE A 490 14.57 36.91 32.84
CA PHE A 490 14.82 36.26 34.15
C PHE A 490 14.86 37.29 35.30
N ILE A 491 15.16 38.55 35.02
CA ILE A 491 15.12 39.62 36.00
C ILE A 491 13.70 39.92 36.43
N ASP A 492 12.82 40.15 35.42
CA ASP A 492 11.44 40.54 35.65
C ASP A 492 10.57 39.43 36.23
N TYR A 493 10.75 38.21 35.75
CA TYR A 493 9.89 37.08 36.08
C TYR A 493 10.42 36.19 37.22
N LEU A 494 11.75 36.09 37.40
CA LEU A 494 12.34 35.19 38.38
C LEU A 494 13.20 35.93 39.44
N GLY A 495 13.28 37.28 39.36
CA GLY A 495 14.06 38.07 40.28
C GLY A 495 15.57 37.78 40.18
N ALA A 496 16.10 37.58 38.99
CA ALA A 496 17.54 37.49 38.78
C ALA A 496 18.21 38.83 39.04
N VAL A 497 19.48 38.80 39.47
CA VAL A 497 20.29 40.00 39.65
C VAL A 497 20.49 40.70 38.30
N ASP A 498 20.11 41.97 38.21
CA ASP A 498 20.31 42.78 37.01
C ASP A 498 21.81 43.09 36.83
N SER A 499 22.37 42.51 35.80
CA SER A 499 23.75 42.74 35.38
C SER A 499 23.93 42.60 33.88
N PRO A 500 24.97 43.23 33.29
CA PRO A 500 25.29 43.03 31.88
C PRO A 500 25.45 41.55 31.51
N TYR A 501 25.98 40.75 32.43
CA TYR A 501 26.13 39.30 32.28
C TYR A 501 24.73 38.61 32.17
N THR A 502 23.85 38.78 33.15
CA THR A 502 22.50 38.16 33.18
C THR A 502 21.72 38.52 31.93
N ARG A 503 21.73 39.81 31.54
CA ARG A 503 21.06 40.26 30.28
C ARG A 503 21.63 39.57 29.05
N ALA A 504 22.94 39.47 28.93
CA ALA A 504 23.62 38.89 27.77
C ALA A 504 23.37 37.37 27.68
N VAL A 505 23.50 36.61 28.77
CA VAL A 505 23.31 35.14 28.75
C VAL A 505 21.85 34.78 28.50
N THR A 506 20.89 35.55 29.01
CA THR A 506 19.46 35.38 28.74
C THR A 506 19.20 35.56 27.25
N ARG A 507 19.55 36.73 26.67
CA ARG A 507 19.39 36.99 25.26
C ARG A 507 20.02 35.95 24.37
N LYS A 508 21.27 35.59 24.62
CA LYS A 508 22.03 34.65 23.80
C LYS A 508 21.45 33.21 23.84
N SER A 509 20.93 32.77 24.97
CA SER A 509 20.33 31.44 25.10
C SER A 509 19.05 31.31 24.26
N PHE A 510 18.18 32.29 24.30
CA PHE A 510 16.96 32.29 23.50
C PHE A 510 17.25 32.58 22.02
N THR A 511 18.21 33.46 21.69
CA THR A 511 18.70 33.64 20.33
C THR A 511 19.29 32.35 19.76
N ALA A 512 19.99 31.56 20.57
CA ALA A 512 20.53 30.26 20.19
C ALA A 512 19.41 29.22 19.93
N ALA A 513 18.32 29.27 20.69
CA ALA A 513 17.13 28.45 20.45
C ALA A 513 16.53 28.74 19.06
N VAL A 514 16.41 30.03 18.71
CA VAL A 514 15.99 30.44 17.35
C VAL A 514 16.99 29.97 16.30
N ALA A 515 18.28 30.19 16.52
CA ALA A 515 19.34 29.81 15.58
C ALA A 515 19.31 28.30 15.27
N ARG A 516 19.14 27.44 16.28
CA ARG A 516 19.05 25.99 16.11
C ARG A 516 17.74 25.54 15.47
N ALA A 517 16.64 26.21 15.73
CA ALA A 517 15.36 25.92 15.08
C ALA A 517 15.42 26.29 13.57
N MET A 518 15.98 27.48 13.24
CA MET A 518 16.04 27.97 11.86
C MET A 518 17.14 27.30 11.04
N VAL A 519 18.27 26.98 11.68
CA VAL A 519 19.44 26.31 11.07
C VAL A 519 19.86 25.16 11.98
N PRO A 520 19.20 23.99 11.85
CA PRO A 520 19.50 22.83 12.66
C PRO A 520 20.99 22.45 12.63
N GLY A 521 21.53 22.08 13.79
CA GLY A 521 22.94 21.76 13.95
C GLY A 521 23.84 22.99 14.13
N THR A 522 23.31 24.20 14.26
CA THR A 522 24.07 25.40 14.66
C THR A 522 24.83 25.11 15.94
N LYS A 523 26.13 25.49 15.95
CA LYS A 523 27.00 25.26 17.11
C LYS A 523 26.54 26.11 18.29
N TYR A 524 26.08 25.45 19.34
CA TYR A 524 25.78 26.04 20.64
C TYR A 524 25.97 24.96 21.70
N ASP A 525 27.08 25.00 22.41
CA ASP A 525 27.50 24.00 23.40
C ASP A 525 27.40 24.54 24.84
N THR A 526 26.58 25.55 25.05
CA THR A 526 26.37 26.21 26.32
C THR A 526 24.99 25.87 26.88
N MET A 527 24.87 25.81 28.20
CA MET A 527 23.66 25.62 28.97
C MET A 527 23.56 26.72 30.04
N LEU A 528 22.47 27.50 29.99
CA LEU A 528 22.15 28.45 31.06
C LEU A 528 21.55 27.68 32.23
N ILE A 529 22.01 27.96 33.45
CA ILE A 529 21.57 27.29 34.68
C ILE A 529 20.92 28.31 35.62
N LEU A 530 19.63 28.08 35.92
CA LEU A 530 18.87 28.88 36.88
C LEU A 530 19.07 28.28 38.29
N SER A 531 19.81 28.99 39.14
CA SER A 531 20.06 28.65 40.54
C SER A 531 19.21 29.48 41.50
N GLY A 532 18.47 28.85 42.40
CA GLY A 532 17.61 29.55 43.36
C GLY A 532 16.56 28.65 43.99
N ALA A 533 15.87 29.15 45.02
CA ALA A 533 14.91 28.40 45.84
C ALA A 533 13.84 27.69 45.01
N GLN A 534 13.29 26.63 45.56
CA GLN A 534 12.15 25.91 44.98
C GLN A 534 10.90 26.82 44.94
N GLY A 535 10.03 26.62 43.92
CA GLY A 535 8.75 27.36 43.81
C GLY A 535 8.83 28.72 43.11
N LEU A 536 10.02 29.18 42.67
CA LEU A 536 10.18 30.44 41.93
C LEU A 536 9.61 30.45 40.50
N GLY A 537 9.16 29.29 39.98
CA GLY A 537 8.62 29.20 38.63
C GLY A 537 9.64 28.97 37.52
N LYS A 538 10.89 28.52 37.86
CA LYS A 538 11.97 28.27 36.90
C LYS A 538 11.56 27.35 35.77
N SER A 539 11.13 26.12 36.08
CA SER A 539 10.69 25.11 35.10
C SER A 539 9.41 25.55 34.38
N THR A 540 8.47 26.20 35.11
CA THR A 540 7.22 26.71 34.51
C THR A 540 7.50 27.79 33.46
N LEU A 541 8.47 28.66 33.67
CA LEU A 541 8.87 29.67 32.68
C LEU A 541 9.41 29.00 31.43
N LEU A 542 10.31 28.03 31.59
CA LEU A 542 10.91 27.29 30.44
C LEU A 542 9.85 26.52 29.66
N ASP A 543 8.93 25.82 30.39
CA ASP A 543 7.83 25.09 29.76
C ASP A 543 6.93 26.03 28.95
N LYS A 544 6.46 27.15 29.54
CA LYS A 544 5.63 28.12 28.81
C LYS A 544 6.36 28.70 27.59
N MET A 545 7.62 29.06 27.74
CA MET A 545 8.45 29.59 26.63
C MET A 545 8.61 28.58 25.51
N SER A 546 8.59 27.28 25.78
CA SER A 546 8.71 26.23 24.79
C SER A 546 7.49 26.06 23.88
N ARG A 547 6.34 26.63 24.26
CA ARG A 547 5.07 26.50 23.52
C ARG A 547 4.63 25.04 23.30
N GLY A 548 4.93 24.15 24.24
CA GLY A 548 4.60 22.73 24.19
C GLY A 548 5.71 21.84 23.58
N TRP A 549 6.79 22.41 23.10
CA TRP A 549 7.98 21.66 22.64
C TRP A 549 9.04 21.55 23.76
N PHE A 550 8.61 21.07 24.91
CA PHE A 550 9.40 20.97 26.16
C PHE A 550 9.74 19.52 26.51
N ASN A 551 10.90 19.31 27.14
CA ASN A 551 11.24 18.03 27.76
C ASN A 551 12.08 18.26 29.01
N ASP A 552 11.62 17.73 30.15
CA ASP A 552 12.28 17.72 31.44
C ASP A 552 12.60 16.30 31.95
N SER A 553 12.34 15.31 31.10
CA SER A 553 12.45 13.89 31.52
C SER A 553 13.79 13.24 31.21
N ILE A 554 14.76 13.99 30.68
CA ILE A 554 16.07 13.44 30.30
C ILE A 554 16.87 13.10 31.55
N ARG A 555 17.23 11.81 31.72
CA ARG A 555 18.02 11.28 32.83
C ARG A 555 19.31 10.62 32.34
N THR A 556 19.42 10.27 31.07
CA THR A 556 20.60 9.67 30.44
C THR A 556 21.12 10.58 29.34
N PHE A 557 22.44 10.65 29.19
CA PHE A 557 23.14 11.51 28.23
C PHE A 557 23.96 10.70 27.21
N GLU A 558 23.70 9.40 27.12
CA GLU A 558 24.39 8.48 26.23
C GLU A 558 23.40 7.54 25.55
N GLY A 559 23.77 7.07 24.37
CA GLY A 559 23.02 6.07 23.64
C GLY A 559 21.85 6.60 22.81
N LYS A 560 21.07 5.65 22.28
CA LYS A 560 19.96 5.91 21.37
C LYS A 560 18.80 6.61 22.07
N GLU A 561 18.48 6.21 23.29
CA GLU A 561 17.37 6.72 24.08
C GLU A 561 17.46 8.23 24.31
N ALA A 562 18.66 8.72 24.68
CA ALA A 562 18.90 10.15 24.86
C ALA A 562 18.63 10.96 23.58
N SER A 563 18.97 10.41 22.43
CA SER A 563 18.74 11.07 21.13
C SER A 563 17.27 11.04 20.69
N GLU A 564 16.54 9.96 21.02
CA GLU A 564 15.12 9.84 20.73
C GLU A 564 14.27 10.82 21.54
N LEU A 565 14.65 11.09 22.79
CA LEU A 565 13.98 12.06 23.68
C LEU A 565 14.14 13.54 23.22
N LEU A 566 15.05 13.83 22.30
CA LEU A 566 15.23 15.17 21.72
C LEU A 566 14.38 15.44 20.48
N GLN A 567 13.69 14.41 19.96
CA GLN A 567 12.88 14.59 18.75
C GLN A 567 11.61 15.38 19.05
N GLY A 568 11.38 16.45 18.30
CA GLY A 568 10.23 17.33 18.50
C GLY A 568 10.32 18.19 19.76
N VAL A 569 11.50 18.38 20.28
CA VAL A 569 11.76 19.20 21.48
C VAL A 569 12.59 20.44 21.11
N TRP A 570 12.21 21.59 21.63
CA TRP A 570 12.90 22.85 21.43
C TRP A 570 13.68 23.27 22.66
N LEU A 571 13.03 23.29 23.84
CA LEU A 571 13.68 23.58 25.10
C LEU A 571 13.77 22.32 25.96
N VAL A 572 14.96 22.00 26.41
CA VAL A 572 15.25 20.86 27.28
C VAL A 572 15.67 21.35 28.63
N GLU A 573 14.98 20.90 29.67
CA GLU A 573 15.40 21.17 31.05
C GLU A 573 16.18 19.98 31.62
N ILE A 574 17.34 20.23 32.13
CA ILE A 574 18.10 19.30 32.98
C ILE A 574 17.90 19.77 34.43
N ALA A 575 16.92 19.16 35.09
CA ALA A 575 16.57 19.50 36.47
C ALA A 575 17.52 18.84 37.49
N GLU A 576 17.59 19.42 38.69
CA GLU A 576 18.33 18.87 39.84
C GLU A 576 19.80 18.54 39.53
N LEU A 577 20.52 19.51 38.97
CA LEU A 577 21.92 19.35 38.57
C LEU A 577 22.83 18.91 39.72
N ASP A 578 22.47 19.22 40.95
CA ASP A 578 23.11 18.81 42.19
C ASP A 578 23.06 17.30 42.47
N ALA A 579 22.08 16.59 41.87
CA ALA A 579 21.97 15.14 41.99
C ALA A 579 22.96 14.36 41.10
N PHE A 580 23.57 15.04 40.10
CA PHE A 580 24.49 14.40 39.15
C PHE A 580 25.91 14.25 39.74
N ARG A 581 26.53 13.08 39.48
CA ARG A 581 27.93 12.81 39.83
C ARG A 581 28.87 13.49 38.82
N ARG A 582 30.15 13.63 39.18
CA ARG A 582 31.21 14.17 38.30
C ARG A 582 31.24 13.50 36.93
N THR A 583 31.04 12.17 36.87
CA THR A 583 30.98 11.42 35.63
C THR A 583 29.80 11.82 34.73
N ASP A 584 28.67 12.15 35.32
CA ASP A 584 27.48 12.58 34.63
C ASP A 584 27.64 13.99 34.07
N ILE A 585 28.29 14.88 34.81
CA ILE A 585 28.63 16.24 34.34
C ILE A 585 29.57 16.21 33.13
N ALA A 586 30.56 15.29 33.14
CA ALA A 586 31.42 15.11 31.96
C ALA A 586 30.62 14.64 30.73
N ARG A 587 29.66 13.72 30.91
CA ARG A 587 28.74 13.23 29.87
C ARG A 587 27.82 14.34 29.38
N ILE A 588 27.25 15.14 30.27
CA ILE A 588 26.45 16.34 29.92
C ILE A 588 27.29 17.28 29.05
N LYS A 589 28.51 17.62 29.41
CA LYS A 589 29.43 18.45 28.64
C LYS A 589 29.68 17.91 27.23
N GLN A 590 29.88 16.59 27.11
CA GLN A 590 30.04 15.90 25.84
C GLN A 590 28.74 15.97 25.03
N PHE A 591 27.61 15.67 25.65
CA PHE A 591 26.30 15.68 25.04
C PHE A 591 25.90 17.07 24.50
N LEU A 592 26.13 18.13 25.29
CA LEU A 592 25.89 19.52 24.87
C LEU A 592 26.68 19.92 23.61
N SER A 593 27.87 19.31 23.42
CA SER A 593 28.78 19.66 22.32
C SER A 593 28.36 19.04 20.98
N LEU A 594 27.42 18.09 20.97
CA LEU A 594 26.94 17.45 19.76
C LEU A 594 26.10 18.42 18.91
N ARG A 595 26.35 18.43 17.62
CA ARG A 595 25.61 19.23 16.62
C ARG A 595 24.48 18.43 15.96
N ALA A 596 24.63 17.13 15.94
CA ALA A 596 23.67 16.18 15.39
C ALA A 596 23.70 14.88 16.16
N ASP A 597 22.57 14.25 16.25
CA ASP A 597 22.39 12.94 16.83
C ASP A 597 22.37 11.88 15.74
N ARG A 598 23.13 10.80 15.92
CA ARG A 598 23.23 9.69 14.96
C ARG A 598 22.74 8.41 15.60
N PHE A 599 21.63 7.90 15.13
CA PHE A 599 21.09 6.64 15.59
C PHE A 599 20.31 5.91 14.51
N ARG A 600 20.09 4.63 14.72
CA ARG A 600 19.25 3.80 13.87
C ARG A 600 17.92 3.61 14.56
N ALA A 601 16.84 4.09 13.98
CA ALA A 601 15.49 3.86 14.48
C ALA A 601 15.21 2.35 14.59
N ALA A 602 14.35 1.93 15.51
CA ALA A 602 13.92 0.54 15.59
C ALA A 602 13.36 0.12 14.23
N TYR A 603 13.82 -1.03 13.72
CA TYR A 603 13.49 -1.57 12.40
C TYR A 603 13.95 -0.71 11.19
N GLY A 604 14.61 0.42 11.39
CA GLY A 604 15.18 1.24 10.31
C GLY A 604 16.34 0.54 9.60
N ARG A 605 16.41 0.63 8.26
CA ARG A 605 17.53 0.07 7.48
C ARG A 605 18.78 0.94 7.51
N HIS A 606 18.61 2.25 7.69
CA HIS A 606 19.67 3.23 7.61
C HIS A 606 19.85 3.99 8.93
N VAL A 607 21.09 4.41 9.22
CA VAL A 607 21.37 5.37 10.30
C VAL A 607 20.84 6.73 9.88
N LYS A 608 20.02 7.35 10.73
CA LYS A 608 19.57 8.74 10.54
C LYS A 608 20.55 9.66 11.28
N GLU A 609 20.89 10.78 10.65
CA GLU A 609 21.56 11.90 11.25
C GLU A 609 20.56 13.03 11.40
N LEU A 610 20.27 13.41 12.64
CA LEU A 610 19.31 14.46 12.97
C LEU A 610 20.06 15.64 13.55
N PRO A 611 20.23 16.76 12.80
CA PRO A 611 20.80 17.98 13.33
C PRO A 611 19.97 18.50 14.50
N ARG A 612 20.62 18.91 15.59
CA ARG A 612 19.93 19.38 16.79
C ARG A 612 19.22 20.70 16.58
N CYS A 613 17.93 20.71 16.94
CA CYS A 613 17.07 21.90 16.96
C CYS A 613 16.90 22.49 18.36
N CYS A 614 17.22 21.72 19.41
CA CYS A 614 16.98 22.07 20.81
C CYS A 614 18.15 22.81 21.46
N VAL A 615 17.84 23.56 22.52
CA VAL A 615 18.78 24.13 23.49
C VAL A 615 18.50 23.60 24.88
N PHE A 616 19.54 23.62 25.73
CA PHE A 616 19.50 23.05 27.07
C PHE A 616 19.52 24.15 28.11
N PHE A 617 18.66 24.01 29.10
CA PHE A 617 18.64 24.80 30.32
C PHE A 617 18.85 23.88 31.53
N GLY A 618 19.55 24.37 32.55
CA GLY A 618 19.68 23.67 33.80
C GLY A 618 18.88 24.36 34.90
N THR A 619 18.36 23.58 35.85
CA THR A 619 17.76 24.13 37.05
C THR A 619 18.35 23.44 38.31
N THR A 620 18.58 24.21 39.38
CA THR A 620 19.01 23.68 40.65
C THR A 620 18.51 24.55 41.81
N ASN A 621 18.44 23.94 43.00
CA ASN A 621 18.07 24.64 44.23
C ASN A 621 19.29 24.92 45.14
N VAL A 622 20.47 24.44 44.73
CA VAL A 622 21.71 24.55 45.47
C VAL A 622 22.62 25.58 44.81
N SER A 623 23.35 26.35 45.64
CA SER A 623 24.25 27.40 45.14
C SER A 623 25.61 26.85 44.66
N ALA A 624 26.10 25.72 45.18
CA ALA A 624 27.34 25.10 44.77
C ALA A 624 27.10 23.74 44.14
N TYR A 625 27.11 23.67 42.80
CA TYR A 625 26.76 22.48 42.00
C TYR A 625 27.77 22.16 40.89
N LEU A 626 28.75 23.02 40.62
CA LEU A 626 29.78 22.79 39.63
C LEU A 626 30.95 22.04 40.22
N GLN A 627 31.02 20.74 40.02
CA GLN A 627 32.02 19.85 40.66
C GLN A 627 33.36 19.75 39.91
N ASP A 628 33.45 20.29 38.67
CA ASP A 628 34.67 20.18 37.87
C ASP A 628 35.39 21.55 37.82
N ARG A 629 36.72 21.52 37.94
CA ARG A 629 37.58 22.71 37.80
C ARG A 629 37.80 23.12 36.31
N THR A 630 37.60 22.17 35.37
CA THR A 630 37.90 22.38 33.97
C THR A 630 36.63 22.24 33.12
N GLY A 631 36.44 23.06 32.08
CA GLY A 631 35.34 22.89 31.12
C GLY A 631 34.02 23.51 31.59
N ASN A 632 33.92 24.23 32.70
CA ASN A 632 32.72 24.91 33.17
C ASN A 632 32.27 26.04 32.24
N ARG A 633 33.09 26.46 31.26
CA ARG A 633 32.77 27.47 30.27
C ARG A 633 31.44 27.19 29.48
N ARG A 634 30.97 25.92 29.55
CA ARG A 634 29.68 25.53 28.96
C ARG A 634 28.48 25.88 29.81
N PHE A 635 28.69 26.22 31.08
CA PHE A 635 27.63 26.51 32.02
C PHE A 635 27.58 28.02 32.30
N TRP A 636 26.42 28.58 32.16
CA TRP A 636 26.14 30.00 32.45
C TRP A 636 25.24 30.11 33.69
N PRO A 637 25.77 30.19 34.91
CA PRO A 637 25.00 30.34 36.13
C PRO A 637 24.23 31.66 36.16
N VAL A 638 22.96 31.63 36.52
CA VAL A 638 22.11 32.78 36.78
C VAL A 638 21.37 32.58 38.09
N ASP A 639 21.66 33.38 39.07
CA ASP A 639 20.98 33.37 40.35
C ASP A 639 19.62 34.05 40.25
N VAL A 640 18.58 33.37 40.72
CA VAL A 640 17.19 33.84 40.70
C VAL A 640 16.61 33.91 42.12
N GLY A 641 15.61 34.76 42.31
CA GLY A 641 15.02 35.02 43.65
C GLY A 641 15.82 35.93 44.55
N LEU A 642 16.81 36.66 44.01
CA LEU A 642 17.65 37.61 44.79
C LEU A 642 17.23 39.08 44.55
N GLY A 643 16.57 39.34 43.43
CA GLY A 643 16.02 40.67 43.09
C GLY A 643 14.51 40.73 43.17
N PRO A 644 13.91 41.91 43.00
CA PRO A 644 12.47 42.09 42.96
C PRO A 644 11.88 41.43 41.72
N VAL A 645 10.80 40.66 41.88
CA VAL A 645 9.97 40.10 40.78
C VAL A 645 8.95 41.14 40.42
N THR A 646 8.95 41.61 39.16
CA THR A 646 8.04 42.65 38.66
C THR A 646 6.87 42.10 37.86
N LYS A 647 6.99 40.87 37.31
CA LYS A 647 5.99 40.18 36.48
C LYS A 647 5.73 38.76 36.96
N ASN A 648 4.53 38.28 36.69
CA ASN A 648 4.09 36.94 37.11
C ASN A 648 4.21 35.93 35.95
N VAL A 649 4.93 34.80 36.19
CA VAL A 649 5.13 33.73 35.21
C VAL A 649 3.81 33.13 34.75
N TRP A 650 2.80 33.05 35.60
CA TRP A 650 1.53 32.42 35.27
C TRP A 650 0.54 33.37 34.58
N ALA A 651 0.52 34.65 34.95
CA ALA A 651 -0.43 35.66 34.49
C ALA A 651 0.09 36.47 33.30
N ASP A 652 1.31 36.97 33.36
CA ASP A 652 1.83 37.97 32.39
C ASP A 652 2.59 37.30 31.25
N LEU A 653 3.39 36.27 31.52
CA LEU A 653 4.24 35.65 30.53
C LEU A 653 3.49 35.13 29.28
N PRO A 654 2.31 34.48 29.40
CA PRO A 654 1.58 33.99 28.22
C PRO A 654 1.28 35.08 27.18
N GLY A 655 1.07 36.32 27.60
CA GLY A 655 0.83 37.46 26.73
C GLY A 655 2.11 38.03 26.08
N GLU A 656 3.30 37.73 26.59
CA GLU A 656 4.58 38.27 26.11
C GLU A 656 5.42 37.22 25.32
N ILE A 657 5.11 35.95 25.38
CA ILE A 657 5.92 34.88 24.78
C ILE A 657 6.24 35.16 23.31
N ASP A 658 5.20 35.51 22.52
CA ASP A 658 5.39 35.72 21.09
C ASP A 658 6.29 36.94 20.80
N GLN A 659 6.24 38.01 21.64
CA GLN A 659 7.11 39.15 21.50
C GLN A 659 8.56 38.85 21.96
N LEU A 660 8.74 38.04 22.97
CA LEU A 660 10.05 37.54 23.41
C LEU A 660 10.73 36.72 22.30
N TRP A 661 9.99 35.82 21.67
CA TRP A 661 10.50 35.09 20.53
C TRP A 661 10.69 35.92 19.29
N ALA A 662 9.80 36.88 19.02
CA ALA A 662 9.96 37.83 17.93
C ALA A 662 11.24 38.68 18.08
N GLU A 663 11.54 39.13 19.31
CA GLU A 663 12.80 39.80 19.59
C GLU A 663 14.00 38.86 19.36
N ALA A 664 13.94 37.63 19.81
CA ALA A 664 15.00 36.66 19.61
C ALA A 664 15.25 36.37 18.13
N VAL A 665 14.20 36.33 17.29
CA VAL A 665 14.30 36.21 15.83
C VAL A 665 15.03 37.39 15.21
N VAL A 666 14.71 38.62 15.66
CA VAL A 666 15.41 39.84 15.17
C VAL A 666 16.87 39.79 15.59
N ARG A 667 17.20 39.44 16.85
CA ARG A 667 18.59 39.29 17.31
C ARG A 667 19.36 38.25 16.49
N TRP A 668 18.76 37.11 16.18
CA TRP A 668 19.35 36.12 15.30
C TRP A 668 19.58 36.64 13.89
N ARG A 669 18.59 37.31 13.26
CA ARG A 669 18.70 37.90 11.91
C ARG A 669 19.76 38.97 11.82
N THR A 670 19.99 39.73 12.90
CA THR A 670 21.04 40.78 12.98
C THR A 670 22.42 40.22 13.30
N GLY A 671 22.57 38.88 13.45
CA GLY A 671 23.86 38.24 13.64
C GLY A 671 24.38 38.29 15.08
N GLU A 672 23.51 38.30 16.10
CA GLU A 672 23.92 38.20 17.51
C GLU A 672 24.84 36.97 17.72
N ALA A 673 26.02 37.25 18.28
CA ALA A 673 26.99 36.19 18.60
C ALA A 673 26.47 35.29 19.74
N LEU A 674 26.48 33.99 19.54
CA LEU A 674 25.96 33.02 20.51
C LEU A 674 26.95 32.60 21.60
N PHE A 675 28.00 33.37 21.79
CA PHE A 675 29.04 33.14 22.79
C PHE A 675 29.47 34.46 23.44
N LEU A 676 30.10 34.40 24.61
CA LEU A 676 30.58 35.53 25.36
C LEU A 676 31.98 35.92 24.91
N LYS A 677 32.33 37.22 25.06
CA LYS A 677 33.64 37.77 24.77
C LYS A 677 34.00 38.88 25.76
N GLY A 678 35.30 39.05 26.04
CA GLY A 678 35.82 40.11 26.88
C GLY A 678 35.24 40.08 28.27
N ASP A 679 34.80 41.21 28.78
CA ASP A 679 34.30 41.42 30.15
C ASP A 679 33.15 40.45 30.51
N LEU A 680 32.31 40.07 29.53
CA LEU A 680 31.23 39.11 29.74
C LEU A 680 31.77 37.68 29.97
N GLU A 681 32.87 37.32 29.30
CA GLU A 681 33.51 36.03 29.49
C GLU A 681 34.16 35.97 30.89
N GLU A 682 34.80 37.08 31.35
CA GLU A 682 35.38 37.17 32.69
C GLU A 682 34.26 37.11 33.76
N ALA A 683 33.14 37.80 33.55
CA ALA A 683 32.00 37.73 34.44
C ALA A 683 31.40 36.30 34.50
N ALA A 684 31.37 35.60 33.38
CA ALA A 684 30.97 34.18 33.38
C ALA A 684 31.91 33.27 34.17
N LYS A 685 33.24 33.48 34.08
CA LYS A 685 34.23 32.76 34.85
C LYS A 685 34.07 33.02 36.35
N ALA A 686 33.83 34.26 36.72
CA ALA A 686 33.58 34.63 38.11
C ALA A 686 32.35 33.93 38.68
N LYS A 687 31.24 33.93 37.91
CA LYS A 687 30.01 33.22 38.31
C LYS A 687 30.17 31.70 38.33
N GLN A 688 30.95 31.11 37.46
CA GLN A 688 31.27 29.69 37.49
C GLN A 688 32.08 29.32 38.73
N GLU A 689 32.99 30.21 39.19
CA GLU A 689 33.78 30.01 40.42
C GLU A 689 32.90 30.15 41.68
N GLU A 690 31.97 31.13 41.72
CA GLU A 690 30.99 31.27 42.82
C GLU A 690 30.14 30.02 43.02
N HIS A 691 29.75 29.32 41.93
CA HIS A 691 28.93 28.13 41.97
C HIS A 691 29.73 26.81 42.03
N ARG A 692 31.05 26.90 42.16
CA ARG A 692 31.89 25.74 42.26
C ARG A 692 31.79 25.09 43.65
N GLU A 693 31.61 23.79 43.68
CA GLU A 693 31.66 23.03 44.91
C GLU A 693 33.12 22.95 45.40
N VAL A 694 33.39 23.54 46.53
CA VAL A 694 34.71 23.48 47.12
C VAL A 694 34.85 22.19 47.90
N SER A 695 35.79 21.34 47.51
CA SER A 695 36.09 20.09 48.22
C SER A 695 36.71 20.44 49.55
N THR A 696 36.24 19.77 50.65
CA THR A 696 36.89 19.89 51.99
C THR A 696 38.36 19.56 51.95
N ARG A 697 38.82 18.77 50.99
CA ARG A 697 40.22 18.46 50.73
C ARG A 697 41.02 19.64 50.20
N GLU A 698 40.37 20.59 49.54
CA GLU A 698 41.04 21.74 48.90
C GLU A 698 41.67 22.64 49.96
N GLY A 699 40.93 22.99 51.00
CA GLY A 699 41.43 23.78 52.10
C GLY A 699 42.65 23.09 52.82
N LEU A 700 42.51 21.77 53.02
CA LEU A 700 43.62 20.98 53.66
C LEU A 700 44.87 20.94 52.76
N ILE A 701 44.68 20.83 51.46
CA ILE A 701 45.80 20.79 50.51
C ILE A 701 46.45 22.17 50.39
N THR A 702 45.64 23.24 50.27
CA THR A 702 46.15 24.62 50.19
C THR A 702 46.98 24.95 51.48
N ASP A 703 46.42 24.67 52.68
CA ASP A 703 47.11 24.87 53.92
C ASP A 703 48.43 24.06 53.99
N PHE A 704 48.39 22.81 53.48
CA PHE A 704 49.59 21.97 53.42
C PHE A 704 50.67 22.53 52.47
N LEU A 705 50.27 23.15 51.33
CA LEU A 705 51.20 23.74 50.36
C LEU A 705 51.92 25.00 50.89
N GLU A 706 51.29 25.75 51.79
CA GLU A 706 51.82 26.96 52.39
C GLU A 706 52.72 26.71 53.56
N ARG A 707 52.59 25.53 54.25
CA ARG A 707 53.38 25.20 55.43
C ARG A 707 54.85 25.02 55.14
N GLN A 708 55.68 25.64 55.91
CA GLN A 708 57.13 25.46 55.87
C GLN A 708 57.55 24.05 56.36
N VAL A 709 58.63 23.56 55.76
CA VAL A 709 59.19 22.24 56.06
C VAL A 709 60.65 22.35 56.52
N PRO A 710 61.19 21.40 57.34
CA PRO A 710 62.56 21.33 57.62
C PRO A 710 63.49 21.29 56.41
N GLU A 711 64.66 21.91 56.45
CA GLU A 711 65.60 21.99 55.33
C GLU A 711 65.97 20.60 54.80
N ASP A 712 66.12 19.60 55.69
CA ASP A 712 66.43 18.20 55.37
C ASP A 712 65.16 17.32 55.06
N TRP A 713 63.97 17.93 54.87
CA TRP A 713 62.70 17.27 54.59
C TRP A 713 62.76 16.14 53.54
N PRO A 714 63.48 16.28 52.43
CA PRO A 714 63.58 15.22 51.45
C PRO A 714 64.15 13.89 51.98
N SER A 715 64.90 13.91 53.06
CA SER A 715 65.53 12.73 53.71
C SER A 715 64.66 12.01 54.70
N TRP A 716 63.56 12.67 55.15
CA TRP A 716 62.69 12.14 56.18
C TRP A 716 61.74 11.06 55.68
N PRO A 717 61.64 9.92 56.50
CA PRO A 717 60.63 8.89 56.22
C PRO A 717 59.23 9.42 56.59
N LEU A 718 58.14 8.78 56.00
CA LEU A 718 56.75 9.20 56.17
C LEU A 718 56.34 9.35 57.64
N ASP A 719 56.69 8.39 58.53
CA ASP A 719 56.29 8.41 59.95
C ASP A 719 56.85 9.62 60.68
N ARG A 720 58.09 9.99 60.39
CA ARG A 720 58.73 11.18 60.99
C ARG A 720 58.06 12.46 60.46
N ARG A 721 57.68 12.50 59.17
CA ARG A 721 56.97 13.65 58.58
C ARG A 721 55.57 13.82 59.21
N ARG A 722 54.88 12.70 59.47
CA ARG A 722 53.58 12.72 60.16
C ARG A 722 53.68 13.18 61.57
N MET A 723 54.71 12.76 62.30
CA MET A 723 54.98 13.24 63.66
C MET A 723 55.26 14.75 63.69
N PHE A 724 55.97 15.27 62.72
CA PHE A 724 56.18 16.72 62.55
C PHE A 724 54.86 17.47 62.40
N TRP A 725 53.98 17.00 61.44
CA TRP A 725 52.67 17.58 61.25
C TRP A 725 51.77 17.50 62.50
N ALA A 726 51.92 16.49 63.31
CA ALA A 726 51.26 16.31 64.61
C ALA A 726 51.87 17.15 65.74
N GLY A 727 52.98 17.92 65.50
CA GLY A 727 53.67 18.71 66.49
C GLY A 727 54.51 17.91 67.49
N ALA A 728 54.74 16.63 67.17
CA ALA A 728 55.45 15.74 68.11
C ALA A 728 56.99 15.73 67.95
N VAL A 729 57.57 16.48 67.02
CA VAL A 729 59.01 16.59 66.78
C VAL A 729 59.50 17.76 67.57
N GLN A 730 60.31 17.52 68.66
CA GLN A 730 60.97 18.54 69.45
C GLN A 730 62.39 18.77 68.93
N GLY A 731 62.79 20.03 68.76
CA GLY A 731 64.13 20.40 68.30
C GLY A 731 64.13 21.73 67.51
N ASP A 732 65.30 22.46 67.62
CA ASP A 732 65.51 23.68 66.81
C ASP A 732 65.77 23.31 65.37
N VAL A 733 64.66 23.17 64.55
CA VAL A 733 64.73 22.76 63.17
C VAL A 733 64.60 24.02 62.31
N LYS A 734 65.58 24.32 61.49
CA LYS A 734 65.49 25.43 60.50
C LYS A 734 64.42 25.10 59.47
N LEU A 735 63.35 25.91 59.43
CA LEU A 735 62.24 25.78 58.53
C LEU A 735 62.55 26.56 57.27
N VAL A 736 62.13 25.97 56.09
CA VAL A 736 62.25 26.60 54.79
C VAL A 736 60.93 26.43 54.06
N ASP A 737 60.64 27.29 53.03
CA ASP A 737 59.48 27.15 52.16
C ASP A 737 59.66 25.89 51.33
N ARG A 738 58.57 25.17 51.14
CA ARG A 738 58.49 23.99 50.28
C ARG A 738 58.78 24.38 48.82
N ASP A 739 59.82 23.76 48.26
CA ASP A 739 60.23 24.02 46.85
C ASP A 739 59.59 23.13 45.82
N ARG A 740 59.10 21.98 46.23
CA ARG A 740 58.45 20.97 45.35
C ARG A 740 57.43 20.15 46.13
N VAL A 741 56.44 19.60 45.42
CA VAL A 741 55.41 18.73 45.97
C VAL A 741 54.91 17.75 44.88
N CYS A 742 54.52 16.55 45.30
CA CYS A 742 53.79 15.62 44.41
C CYS A 742 52.48 15.14 45.06
N ALA A 743 51.56 14.62 44.21
CA ALA A 743 50.27 14.19 44.68
C ALA A 743 50.33 13.09 45.78
N LEU A 744 51.32 12.23 45.72
CA LEU A 744 51.49 11.17 46.74
C LEU A 744 51.89 11.71 48.08
N GLU A 745 52.74 12.77 48.17
CA GLU A 745 53.05 13.45 49.43
C GLU A 745 51.78 14.07 50.02
N VAL A 746 51.04 14.80 49.24
CA VAL A 746 49.76 15.42 49.67
C VAL A 746 48.82 14.33 50.21
N TRP A 747 48.66 13.23 49.49
CA TRP A 747 47.81 12.14 49.88
C TRP A 747 48.21 11.54 51.25
N CYS A 748 49.48 11.24 51.42
CA CYS A 748 49.98 10.57 52.62
C CYS A 748 50.16 11.50 53.79
N GLU A 749 50.44 12.78 53.54
CA GLU A 749 50.81 13.72 54.63
C GLU A 749 49.69 14.71 54.98
N ALA A 750 48.97 15.23 54.01
CA ALA A 750 47.88 16.16 54.25
C ALA A 750 46.56 15.48 54.49
N LEU A 751 46.26 14.40 53.72
CA LEU A 751 45.00 13.68 53.74
C LEU A 751 45.07 12.35 54.59
N ASP A 752 46.20 12.06 55.26
CA ASP A 752 46.46 10.84 56.04
C ASP A 752 46.10 9.53 55.29
N GLY A 753 46.24 9.53 54.00
CA GLY A 753 45.95 8.39 53.12
C GLY A 753 47.04 7.34 53.13
N LYS A 754 46.71 6.06 52.91
CA LYS A 754 47.74 5.01 52.72
C LYS A 754 48.16 4.98 51.26
N GLN A 755 49.45 4.86 50.97
CA GLN A 755 49.97 4.86 49.59
C GLN A 755 49.28 3.87 48.68
N ARG A 756 48.97 2.66 49.19
CA ARG A 756 48.29 1.59 48.40
C ARG A 756 46.82 1.89 48.07
N ASP A 757 46.16 2.82 48.76
CA ASP A 757 44.77 3.07 48.69
C ASP A 757 44.50 4.28 47.76
N MET A 758 45.56 4.97 47.32
CA MET A 758 45.43 6.14 46.41
C MET A 758 44.97 5.71 45.01
N ARG A 759 43.86 6.26 44.58
CA ARG A 759 43.29 6.02 43.25
C ARG A 759 43.73 7.09 42.26
N TYR A 760 43.57 6.77 40.96
CA TYR A 760 43.85 7.73 39.90
C TYR A 760 43.01 9.03 40.06
N SER A 761 41.73 8.92 40.49
CA SER A 761 40.89 10.06 40.80
C SER A 761 41.45 10.98 41.86
N ASP A 762 42.03 10.41 42.93
CA ASP A 762 42.64 11.19 44.02
C ASP A 762 43.88 11.93 43.49
N THR A 763 44.70 11.24 42.70
CA THR A 763 45.87 11.86 42.04
C THR A 763 45.44 13.02 41.12
N ALA A 764 44.39 12.84 40.33
CA ALA A 764 43.89 13.86 39.39
C ALA A 764 43.31 15.07 40.14
N GLU A 765 42.55 14.83 41.22
CA GLU A 765 42.01 15.89 42.09
C GLU A 765 43.12 16.68 42.75
N ILE A 766 44.10 16.05 43.42
CA ILE A 766 45.21 16.72 44.10
C ILE A 766 46.02 17.53 43.09
N ASN A 767 46.36 16.94 41.92
CA ASN A 767 47.09 17.67 40.91
C ASN A 767 46.33 18.90 40.41
N SER A 768 45.01 18.79 40.20
CA SER A 768 44.16 19.91 39.79
C SER A 768 44.11 21.04 40.83
N ILE A 769 44.15 20.71 42.11
CA ILE A 769 44.18 21.69 43.19
C ILE A 769 45.52 22.42 43.18
N ILE A 770 46.64 21.71 43.03
CA ILE A 770 47.99 22.30 43.00
C ILE A 770 48.16 23.17 41.73
N GLU A 771 47.73 22.70 40.57
CA GLU A 771 47.78 23.45 39.31
C GLU A 771 47.00 24.77 39.35
N ALA A 772 45.96 24.86 40.17
CA ALA A 772 45.16 26.07 40.33
C ALA A 772 45.83 27.11 41.20
N SER A 773 46.83 26.74 42.01
CA SER A 773 47.57 27.69 42.81
C SER A 773 48.57 28.46 41.93
N ALA A 774 48.54 29.79 42.05
CA ALA A 774 49.44 30.69 41.30
C ALA A 774 50.92 30.44 41.63
N ASP A 775 51.21 29.94 42.81
CA ASP A 775 52.55 29.72 43.33
C ASP A 775 53.23 28.44 42.82
N TRP A 776 52.50 27.57 42.13
CA TRP A 776 53.03 26.26 41.74
C TRP A 776 52.97 26.08 40.21
N GLU A 777 54.04 25.48 39.67
CA GLU A 777 54.09 25.08 38.28
C GLU A 777 54.40 23.61 38.11
N LYS A 778 53.78 22.97 37.12
CA LYS A 778 53.99 21.56 36.84
C LYS A 778 55.34 21.30 36.24
N SER A 779 56.11 20.39 36.85
CA SER A 779 57.40 20.01 36.28
C SER A 779 57.28 19.17 35.01
N ALA A 780 58.06 19.53 34.00
CA ALA A 780 58.16 18.75 32.77
C ALA A 780 58.75 17.36 32.98
N ASN A 781 59.64 17.19 33.98
CA ASN A 781 60.37 15.96 34.26
C ASN A 781 59.94 15.34 35.60
N SER A 782 60.13 13.99 35.69
CA SER A 782 59.94 13.31 36.96
C SER A 782 61.11 13.65 37.92
N MET A 783 60.81 13.94 39.15
CA MET A 783 61.75 14.29 40.20
C MET A 783 61.66 13.28 41.34
N ARG A 784 62.68 13.27 42.24
CA ARG A 784 62.68 12.38 43.41
C ARG A 784 62.07 13.14 44.60
N PHE A 785 61.12 12.48 45.27
CA PHE A 785 60.35 12.97 46.40
C PHE A 785 60.53 12.04 47.59
N GLY A 786 61.71 12.11 48.18
CA GLY A 786 62.00 11.31 49.38
C GLY A 786 61.49 9.86 49.37
N TYR A 787 60.62 9.51 50.33
CA TYR A 787 59.97 8.19 50.45
C TYR A 787 58.98 7.87 49.27
N CYS A 788 58.48 8.87 48.59
CA CYS A 788 57.58 8.68 47.44
C CYS A 788 58.30 8.22 46.19
N GLY A 789 59.64 8.17 46.17
CA GLY A 789 60.44 7.78 45.03
C GLY A 789 60.40 8.79 43.90
N LYS A 790 60.48 8.32 42.66
CA LYS A 790 60.46 9.18 41.43
C LYS A 790 59.02 9.41 40.99
N GLN A 791 58.56 10.65 41.09
CA GLN A 791 57.20 11.11 40.76
C GLN A 791 57.24 12.30 39.83
N ARG A 792 56.14 12.51 39.08
CA ARG A 792 55.84 13.81 38.47
C ARG A 792 55.25 14.70 39.58
N GLY A 793 55.69 15.94 39.71
CA GLY A 793 55.21 16.86 40.73
C GLY A 793 55.22 18.30 40.25
N PHE A 794 55.14 19.21 41.22
CA PHE A 794 55.09 20.64 41.01
C PHE A 794 56.34 21.29 41.71
N LEU A 795 56.75 22.39 41.11
CA LEU A 795 57.79 23.27 41.67
C LEU A 795 57.14 24.58 42.09
N ARG A 796 57.60 25.12 43.22
CA ARG A 796 57.16 26.47 43.64
C ARG A 796 57.78 27.51 42.71
N ARG A 797 56.99 28.40 42.23
CA ARG A 797 57.46 29.56 41.43
C ARG A 797 58.32 30.42 42.37
N ARG A 798 59.51 30.74 41.97
CA ARG A 798 60.37 31.71 42.68
C ARG A 798 60.00 33.07 42.09
N ASP A 799 59.61 34.02 42.97
CA ASP A 799 59.50 35.41 42.57
C ASP A 799 60.87 35.83 42.03
N ILE A 800 60.91 36.21 40.76
CA ILE A 800 62.08 36.73 40.07
C ILE A 800 62.25 38.20 40.50
#